data_b75038fc6d0be756824f5c949727642f
#
_entry.id   b75038fc6d0be756824f5c949727642f
#
_cell.length_a   1.000
_cell.length_b   1.000
_cell.length_c   1.000
_cell.angle_alpha   90.00
_cell.angle_beta   90.00
_cell.angle_gamma   90.00
#
_symmetry.space_group_name_H-M   'P 1'
#
loop_
_entity.id
_entity.type
_entity.pdbx_description
1 polymer ?
#
loop_
_entity_poly.entity_id
_entity_poly.type
_entity_poly.pdbx_seq_one_letter_code
_entity_poly.pdbx_strand_id
1 'polypeptide(L)'
;MQEFGAQLDRLSALDQLVVPDLWQQEAVQHLRDGNDVVVHAATGAGKTFIFELWSNEGRNSGQAIYTVPTRALANDKLAEWRARGWNVGIATGDLSENLDAPVIVATLETQKNRLINGDGPSLLVIDEYQMLGDADRGLNYELAIAMAPPQTQLLMLSGSVANPKHVVAWLQRLGRDAEWVWHDDRPVPLEEVYAGMLNYNVPPEIRGYWPRFSAKALAEGLGPLLIFTPRRRAAEALAAAIARNLPNPNPLQLSARQKNLVDDRFARMLQSRVAFHHSGLSYGARAGVVEPLAKAGQLRVVVATMGLAAGINFSLRSVVLASDSYRRDHLEVPIRADEIHQMFGRAGRRGIDEIGYGLVSRNEIRIRDGHPCFLSRNGMVDWASLLGLMHGASEQGRDPYTEAVRVQQRLFSTQPILLGMEFAMKHPDVPCGLVTDSERARKSRRRVREMLNSRGGWEAWPKARPVALDEVFVPKKPSADGAADEQQPLGQAPVLRPALMEPDVLRRTGAGELALLPSREAYGREQKVADQLNNERLDLAKWVRRLTGWRMRVVPLALWQKKIQPLLEEKLAANQTPVEQFRREDNQLLVQLRLGQQAVPAYVDSHGVALWRPLERQVINPTCAGCGLYGECRELKPATGVALLWKRLKLVDENGRPTQRGRVVSFFSQSYGLGIAAALEDESLPIGELVYELANLDAGYRFGNEENRWEGRITVACRERYGDVTVPGYLDAGLPPRYGAGAGQVVAAMRANPADKGNWVTDLLGAGDIDRALIEWRSLLRQITHSPELDWARWVELQKYAGTILAETESPTLSGLPPLEHHQRGRVDHYLRLKSY
;
A
#
# COMPACT_ATOMS: atom_id res chain seq x y z
N MET A 1 32.14 -19.36 -45.93
CA MET A 1 31.10 -18.84 -45.02
C MET A 1 31.18 -19.48 -43.64
N GLN A 2 31.50 -20.75 -43.47
CA GLN A 2 31.64 -21.41 -42.13
C GLN A 2 32.89 -20.94 -41.34
N GLU A 3 34.00 -20.59 -41.97
CA GLU A 3 35.17 -20.05 -41.28
C GLU A 3 35.02 -18.60 -40.81
N PHE A 4 34.19 -17.81 -41.49
CA PHE A 4 33.88 -16.42 -41.08
C PHE A 4 32.96 -16.36 -39.85
N GLY A 5 32.03 -17.32 -39.72
CA GLY A 5 31.18 -17.49 -38.55
C GLY A 5 31.99 -17.87 -37.30
N ALA A 6 32.94 -18.78 -37.43
CA ALA A 6 33.79 -19.24 -36.32
C ALA A 6 34.81 -18.18 -35.83
N GLN A 7 35.15 -17.17 -36.67
CA GLN A 7 35.96 -16.03 -36.28
C GLN A 7 35.16 -14.95 -35.57
N LEU A 8 33.90 -14.76 -35.90
CA LEU A 8 32.98 -13.86 -35.21
C LEU A 8 32.66 -14.34 -33.79
N ASP A 9 32.49 -15.62 -33.58
CA ASP A 9 32.27 -16.23 -32.27
C ASP A 9 33.48 -16.14 -31.30
N ARG A 10 34.64 -15.74 -31.80
CA ARG A 10 35.87 -15.53 -30.99
C ARG A 10 36.14 -14.10 -30.57
N LEU A 11 35.36 -13.16 -31.05
CA LEU A 11 35.47 -11.77 -30.63
C LEU A 11 34.60 -11.50 -29.38
N SER A 12 35.16 -11.76 -28.23
CA SER A 12 34.51 -11.43 -26.91
C SER A 12 34.06 -9.96 -26.77
N ALA A 13 34.52 -9.08 -27.66
CA ALA A 13 34.08 -7.71 -27.78
C ALA A 13 32.68 -7.57 -28.44
N LEU A 14 32.25 -8.52 -29.29
CA LEU A 14 30.93 -8.50 -29.92
C LEU A 14 29.82 -9.01 -28.98
N ASP A 15 30.13 -9.86 -28.03
CA ASP A 15 29.19 -10.31 -26.99
C ASP A 15 28.79 -9.18 -26.01
N GLN A 16 29.51 -8.06 -26.03
CA GLN A 16 29.24 -6.88 -25.21
C GLN A 16 28.48 -5.77 -25.95
N LEU A 17 28.23 -5.91 -27.24
CA LEU A 17 27.47 -4.96 -28.04
C LEU A 17 25.97 -5.14 -27.82
N VAL A 18 25.43 -4.37 -26.88
CA VAL A 18 23.96 -4.27 -26.70
C VAL A 18 23.43 -3.29 -27.73
N VAL A 19 22.76 -3.82 -28.76
CA VAL A 19 22.08 -2.98 -29.77
C VAL A 19 20.77 -2.49 -29.16
N PRO A 20 20.51 -1.17 -29.07
CA PRO A 20 19.28 -0.63 -28.56
C PRO A 20 18.10 -0.96 -29.48
N ASP A 21 16.95 -1.29 -28.89
CA ASP A 21 15.70 -1.47 -29.62
C ASP A 21 15.24 -0.14 -30.25
N LEU A 22 14.44 -0.17 -31.31
CA LEU A 22 13.98 1.04 -32.01
C LEU A 22 13.25 2.01 -31.09
N TRP A 23 12.39 1.52 -30.22
CA TRP A 23 11.66 2.35 -29.24
C TRP A 23 12.57 3.00 -28.20
N GLN A 24 13.71 2.37 -27.87
CA GLN A 24 14.72 2.97 -26.98
C GLN A 24 15.46 4.10 -27.70
N GLN A 25 15.78 3.90 -28.97
CA GLN A 25 16.40 4.93 -29.81
C GLN A 25 15.45 6.12 -30.01
N GLU A 26 14.15 5.87 -30.26
CA GLU A 26 13.11 6.90 -30.34
C GLU A 26 13.04 7.74 -29.06
N ALA A 27 12.98 7.07 -27.89
CA ALA A 27 12.99 7.78 -26.61
C ALA A 27 14.25 8.63 -26.40
N VAL A 28 15.43 8.12 -26.76
CA VAL A 28 16.69 8.88 -26.69
C VAL A 28 16.69 10.04 -27.66
N GLN A 29 16.12 9.88 -28.87
CA GLN A 29 16.03 10.97 -29.85
C GLN A 29 15.15 12.11 -29.32
N HIS A 30 13.95 11.81 -28.79
CA HIS A 30 13.08 12.82 -28.17
C HIS A 30 13.79 13.56 -27.03
N LEU A 31 14.55 12.85 -26.20
CA LEU A 31 15.36 13.50 -25.14
C LEU A 31 16.43 14.41 -25.71
N ARG A 32 17.09 14.03 -26.80
CA ARG A 32 18.11 14.88 -27.48
C ARG A 32 17.51 16.09 -28.16
N ASP A 33 16.28 15.99 -28.63
CA ASP A 33 15.51 17.08 -29.19
C ASP A 33 14.99 18.08 -28.14
N GLY A 34 15.23 17.79 -26.84
CA GLY A 34 14.85 18.64 -25.71
C GLY A 34 13.48 18.33 -25.11
N ASN A 35 12.76 17.33 -25.62
CA ASN A 35 11.44 16.97 -25.13
C ASN A 35 11.49 16.17 -23.80
N ASP A 36 10.50 16.35 -22.96
CA ASP A 36 10.20 15.41 -21.88
C ASP A 36 9.66 14.11 -22.48
N VAL A 37 10.00 12.96 -21.90
CA VAL A 37 9.59 11.68 -22.48
C VAL A 37 8.87 10.82 -21.44
N VAL A 38 7.67 10.38 -21.79
CA VAL A 38 6.89 9.40 -20.99
C VAL A 38 6.93 8.05 -21.70
N VAL A 39 7.57 7.08 -21.06
CA VAL A 39 7.78 5.75 -21.64
C VAL A 39 6.86 4.73 -20.95
N HIS A 40 6.10 4.03 -21.76
CA HIS A 40 5.43 2.79 -21.34
C HIS A 40 6.15 1.62 -21.99
N ALA A 41 6.75 0.74 -21.19
CA ALA A 41 7.33 -0.50 -21.69
C ALA A 41 7.28 -1.59 -20.63
N ALA A 42 7.11 -2.84 -21.05
CA ALA A 42 6.98 -4.00 -20.18
C ALA A 42 8.13 -4.12 -19.16
N THR A 43 7.87 -4.77 -18.03
CA THR A 43 8.92 -5.08 -17.05
C THR A 43 9.98 -5.98 -17.68
N GLY A 44 11.24 -5.61 -17.53
CA GLY A 44 12.36 -6.34 -18.14
C GLY A 44 12.68 -5.93 -19.59
N ALA A 45 11.91 -5.03 -20.22
CA ALA A 45 12.19 -4.57 -21.59
C ALA A 45 13.47 -3.71 -21.73
N GLY A 46 14.09 -3.30 -20.63
CA GLY A 46 15.32 -2.52 -20.67
C GLY A 46 15.10 -1.00 -20.65
N LYS A 47 14.06 -0.54 -19.96
CA LYS A 47 13.78 0.91 -19.78
C LYS A 47 14.98 1.72 -19.29
N THR A 48 15.74 1.19 -18.34
CA THR A 48 16.94 1.85 -17.80
C THR A 48 17.99 2.14 -18.88
N PHE A 49 18.04 1.34 -19.93
CA PHE A 49 19.01 1.48 -21.00
C PHE A 49 18.83 2.78 -21.78
N ILE A 50 17.62 3.36 -21.83
CA ILE A 50 17.37 4.70 -22.41
C ILE A 50 18.25 5.74 -21.71
N PHE A 51 18.26 5.72 -20.37
CA PHE A 51 19.08 6.61 -19.58
C PHE A 51 20.58 6.35 -19.78
N GLU A 52 20.99 5.08 -19.84
CA GLU A 52 22.40 4.72 -20.08
C GLU A 52 22.87 5.22 -21.44
N LEU A 53 22.07 5.10 -22.50
CA LEU A 53 22.34 5.64 -23.83
C LEU A 53 22.38 7.18 -23.87
N TRP A 54 21.43 7.81 -23.18
CA TRP A 54 21.39 9.28 -23.11
C TRP A 54 22.59 9.83 -22.34
N SER A 55 22.91 9.24 -21.19
CA SER A 55 23.97 9.71 -20.30
C SER A 55 25.38 9.52 -20.88
N ASN A 56 25.53 8.66 -21.89
CA ASN A 56 26.82 8.32 -22.46
C ASN A 56 27.87 7.96 -21.37
N GLU A 57 27.51 7.02 -20.50
CA GLU A 57 28.32 6.59 -19.34
C GLU A 57 28.58 7.74 -18.32
N GLY A 58 27.66 8.68 -18.21
CA GLY A 58 27.79 9.84 -17.34
C GLY A 58 28.71 10.94 -17.89
N ARG A 59 29.00 10.95 -19.19
CA ARG A 59 29.87 11.95 -19.86
C ARG A 59 29.10 13.11 -20.44
N ASN A 60 27.78 13.09 -20.47
CA ASN A 60 26.98 14.20 -20.95
C ASN A 60 27.14 15.44 -20.07
N SER A 61 26.99 16.61 -20.67
CA SER A 61 27.04 17.87 -19.94
C SER A 61 25.85 18.05 -19.01
N GLY A 62 26.12 18.38 -17.77
CA GLY A 62 25.13 18.60 -16.72
C GLY A 62 24.90 17.39 -15.86
N GLN A 63 24.25 17.61 -14.70
CA GLN A 63 23.94 16.57 -13.75
C GLN A 63 22.65 15.86 -14.15
N ALA A 64 22.66 14.53 -14.10
CA ALA A 64 21.47 13.70 -14.25
C ALA A 64 21.13 13.00 -12.92
N ILE A 65 19.87 13.01 -12.55
CA ILE A 65 19.38 12.30 -11.35
C ILE A 65 18.45 11.18 -11.80
N TYR A 66 18.82 9.94 -11.47
CA TYR A 66 18.02 8.75 -11.69
C TYR A 66 17.29 8.36 -10.41
N THR A 67 15.98 8.58 -10.37
CA THR A 67 15.19 8.26 -9.18
C THR A 67 14.53 6.91 -9.29
N VAL A 68 14.56 6.16 -8.17
CA VAL A 68 13.98 4.84 -8.03
C VAL A 68 13.05 4.77 -6.81
N PRO A 69 12.06 3.87 -6.80
CA PRO A 69 11.06 3.84 -5.73
C PRO A 69 11.60 3.34 -4.38
N THR A 70 12.73 2.66 -4.33
CA THR A 70 13.24 2.13 -3.06
C THR A 70 14.74 2.36 -2.90
N ARG A 71 15.18 2.52 -1.64
CA ARG A 71 16.62 2.63 -1.28
C ARG A 71 17.43 1.41 -1.74
N ALA A 72 16.84 0.23 -1.68
CA ALA A 72 17.50 -1.00 -2.13
C ALA A 72 17.84 -0.94 -3.62
N LEU A 73 16.88 -0.50 -4.45
CA LEU A 73 17.11 -0.29 -5.89
C LEU A 73 18.15 0.81 -6.15
N ALA A 74 18.16 1.86 -5.33
CA ALA A 74 19.17 2.92 -5.44
C ALA A 74 20.59 2.36 -5.20
N ASN A 75 20.77 1.57 -4.16
CA ASN A 75 22.05 0.95 -3.86
C ASN A 75 22.50 -0.06 -4.94
N ASP A 76 21.56 -0.84 -5.48
CA ASP A 76 21.85 -1.78 -6.55
C ASP A 76 22.31 -1.05 -7.82
N LYS A 77 21.64 0.04 -8.20
CA LYS A 77 22.04 0.86 -9.36
C LYS A 77 23.38 1.55 -9.14
N LEU A 78 23.61 2.08 -7.94
CA LEU A 78 24.89 2.64 -7.57
C LEU A 78 26.03 1.61 -7.76
N ALA A 79 25.84 0.39 -7.20
CA ALA A 79 26.83 -0.67 -7.30
C ALA A 79 27.04 -1.12 -8.75
N GLU A 80 25.97 -1.27 -9.53
CA GLU A 80 26.02 -1.64 -10.94
C GLU A 80 26.82 -0.66 -11.78
N TRP A 81 26.52 0.65 -11.68
CA TRP A 81 27.18 1.67 -12.49
C TRP A 81 28.61 1.96 -12.03
N ARG A 82 28.89 1.93 -10.71
CA ARG A 82 30.27 1.99 -10.19
C ARG A 82 31.13 0.82 -10.67
N ALA A 83 30.57 -0.40 -10.74
CA ALA A 83 31.27 -1.56 -11.28
C ALA A 83 31.59 -1.42 -12.76
N ARG A 84 30.83 -0.60 -13.52
CA ARG A 84 31.12 -0.23 -14.91
C ARG A 84 32.08 0.96 -15.04
N GLY A 85 32.58 1.50 -13.92
CA GLY A 85 33.53 2.61 -13.90
C GLY A 85 32.90 4.00 -13.99
N TRP A 86 31.58 4.13 -13.84
CA TRP A 86 30.92 5.43 -13.85
C TRP A 86 31.18 6.21 -12.56
N ASN A 87 31.31 7.56 -12.67
CA ASN A 87 31.30 8.44 -11.52
C ASN A 87 29.86 8.68 -11.08
N VAL A 88 29.44 7.98 -10.01
CA VAL A 88 28.04 7.97 -9.54
C VAL A 88 27.98 8.33 -8.07
N GLY A 89 27.10 9.26 -7.74
CA GLY A 89 26.70 9.60 -6.38
C GLY A 89 25.38 8.96 -5.98
N ILE A 90 25.03 9.08 -4.72
CA ILE A 90 23.75 8.59 -4.17
C ILE A 90 23.13 9.62 -3.23
N ALA A 91 21.80 9.79 -3.34
CA ALA A 91 20.99 10.63 -2.47
C ALA A 91 19.71 9.88 -2.05
N THR A 92 19.76 9.24 -0.90
CA THR A 92 18.60 8.60 -0.27
C THR A 92 18.40 9.17 1.14
N GLY A 93 17.28 8.85 1.81
CA GLY A 93 17.04 9.36 3.16
C GLY A 93 18.12 8.98 4.18
N ASP A 94 18.84 7.90 3.96
CA ASP A 94 19.87 7.37 4.85
C ASP A 94 21.31 7.57 4.36
N LEU A 95 21.51 7.77 3.06
CA LEU A 95 22.83 7.88 2.45
C LEU A 95 22.90 9.07 1.49
N SER A 96 23.92 9.89 1.66
CA SER A 96 24.26 10.99 0.76
C SER A 96 25.77 10.98 0.54
N GLU A 97 26.19 10.66 -0.67
CA GLU A 97 27.60 10.49 -1.01
C GLU A 97 27.84 10.97 -2.45
N ASN A 98 28.90 11.70 -2.68
CA ASN A 98 29.35 12.21 -3.98
C ASN A 98 28.22 12.95 -4.75
N LEU A 99 27.61 13.95 -4.10
CA LEU A 99 26.46 14.68 -4.66
C LEU A 99 26.82 15.59 -5.86
N ASP A 100 28.09 15.84 -6.08
CA ASP A 100 28.59 16.60 -7.24
C ASP A 100 28.85 15.70 -8.47
N ALA A 101 28.59 14.38 -8.34
CA ALA A 101 28.74 13.47 -9.46
C ALA A 101 27.84 13.83 -10.63
N PRO A 102 28.28 13.56 -11.89
CA PRO A 102 27.47 13.80 -13.08
C PRO A 102 26.19 12.93 -13.10
N VAL A 103 26.22 11.78 -12.45
CA VAL A 103 25.05 10.90 -12.26
C VAL A 103 24.81 10.69 -10.77
N ILE A 104 23.58 10.94 -10.33
CA ILE A 104 23.14 10.65 -8.97
C ILE A 104 21.99 9.64 -9.02
N VAL A 105 22.09 8.56 -8.25
CA VAL A 105 20.95 7.68 -7.98
C VAL A 105 20.25 8.16 -6.72
N ALA A 106 18.93 8.35 -6.78
CA ALA A 106 18.20 8.94 -5.67
C ALA A 106 16.82 8.30 -5.43
N THR A 107 16.22 8.60 -4.29
CA THR A 107 14.77 8.50 -4.14
C THR A 107 14.15 9.88 -4.39
N LEU A 108 13.00 9.94 -5.08
CA LEU A 108 12.43 11.22 -5.54
C LEU A 108 12.13 12.18 -4.36
N GLU A 109 11.78 11.63 -3.21
CA GLU A 109 11.51 12.41 -2.00
C GLU A 109 12.70 13.28 -1.57
N THR A 110 13.94 12.80 -1.78
CA THR A 110 15.13 13.57 -1.42
C THR A 110 15.39 14.74 -2.38
N GLN A 111 14.82 14.69 -3.58
CA GLN A 111 14.97 15.72 -4.60
C GLN A 111 13.84 16.77 -4.59
N LYS A 112 12.72 16.45 -3.96
CA LYS A 112 11.50 17.28 -3.99
C LYS A 112 11.77 18.73 -3.59
N ASN A 113 12.41 18.98 -2.48
CA ASN A 113 12.66 20.34 -1.99
C ASN A 113 13.60 21.12 -2.92
N ARG A 114 14.60 20.47 -3.49
CA ARG A 114 15.51 21.03 -4.48
C ARG A 114 14.73 21.49 -5.72
N LEU A 115 13.87 20.63 -6.27
CA LEU A 115 13.02 20.92 -7.42
C LEU A 115 12.04 22.07 -7.15
N ILE A 116 11.40 22.08 -5.98
CA ILE A 116 10.46 23.14 -5.56
C ILE A 116 11.17 24.50 -5.49
N ASN A 117 12.42 24.52 -5.05
CA ASN A 117 13.23 25.74 -4.94
C ASN A 117 13.84 26.20 -6.29
N GLY A 118 13.52 25.53 -7.39
CA GLY A 118 14.00 25.90 -8.71
C GLY A 118 15.40 25.39 -9.05
N ASP A 119 16.00 24.55 -8.18
CA ASP A 119 17.31 23.93 -8.40
C ASP A 119 17.08 22.48 -8.88
N GLY A 120 17.15 22.28 -10.19
CA GLY A 120 16.95 20.98 -10.81
C GLY A 120 18.16 20.50 -11.62
N PRO A 121 18.30 19.19 -11.84
CA PRO A 121 19.32 18.62 -12.73
C PRO A 121 19.01 18.94 -14.19
N SER A 122 19.94 18.64 -15.09
CA SER A 122 19.69 18.69 -16.54
C SER A 122 18.65 17.65 -16.96
N LEU A 123 18.74 16.43 -16.41
CA LEU A 123 17.75 15.36 -16.60
C LEU A 123 17.33 14.77 -15.26
N LEU A 124 16.03 14.68 -15.04
CA LEU A 124 15.41 13.92 -13.95
C LEU A 124 14.71 12.68 -14.50
N VAL A 125 15.21 11.50 -14.15
CA VAL A 125 14.56 10.24 -14.48
C VAL A 125 13.67 9.80 -13.32
N ILE A 126 12.42 9.49 -13.61
CA ILE A 126 11.44 8.99 -12.65
C ILE A 126 11.10 7.57 -13.03
N ASP A 127 11.83 6.61 -12.45
CA ASP A 127 11.57 5.20 -12.64
C ASP A 127 10.37 4.77 -11.81
N GLU A 128 9.49 3.96 -12.38
CA GLU A 128 8.22 3.52 -11.80
C GLU A 128 7.29 4.71 -11.42
N TYR A 129 7.03 5.61 -12.40
CA TYR A 129 6.21 6.81 -12.14
C TYR A 129 4.75 6.52 -11.76
N GLN A 130 4.26 5.26 -11.83
CA GLN A 130 2.98 4.87 -11.25
C GLN A 130 2.90 5.13 -9.73
N MET A 131 4.04 5.31 -9.06
CA MET A 131 4.11 5.75 -7.67
C MET A 131 3.40 7.09 -7.41
N LEU A 132 3.13 7.88 -8.46
CA LEU A 132 2.28 9.07 -8.40
C LEU A 132 0.88 8.76 -7.85
N GLY A 133 0.34 7.56 -8.09
CA GLY A 133 -0.93 7.08 -7.54
C GLY A 133 -0.81 6.40 -6.17
N ASP A 134 0.39 6.29 -5.60
CA ASP A 134 0.59 5.66 -4.28
C ASP A 134 -0.02 6.51 -3.16
N ALA A 135 -0.68 5.86 -2.20
CA ALA A 135 -1.41 6.52 -1.12
C ALA A 135 -0.50 7.37 -0.23
N ASP A 136 0.70 6.84 0.08
CA ASP A 136 1.62 7.46 1.04
C ASP A 136 2.64 8.38 0.37
N ARG A 137 3.11 8.01 -0.82
CA ARG A 137 4.24 8.64 -1.50
C ARG A 137 3.84 9.47 -2.73
N GLY A 138 2.65 9.24 -3.29
CA GLY A 138 2.20 9.85 -4.54
C GLY A 138 2.24 11.37 -4.52
N LEU A 139 1.94 11.99 -3.38
CA LEU A 139 2.03 13.45 -3.21
C LEU A 139 3.44 14.00 -3.47
N ASN A 140 4.47 13.30 -3.02
CA ASN A 140 5.86 13.72 -3.25
C ASN A 140 6.21 13.66 -4.73
N TYR A 141 5.76 12.60 -5.42
CA TYR A 141 5.96 12.43 -6.86
C TYR A 141 5.22 13.52 -7.65
N GLU A 142 3.94 13.71 -7.35
CA GLU A 142 3.11 14.72 -8.02
C GLU A 142 3.72 16.12 -7.92
N LEU A 143 4.10 16.50 -6.70
CA LEU A 143 4.63 17.83 -6.45
C LEU A 143 6.03 18.04 -7.05
N ALA A 144 6.91 17.05 -6.94
CA ALA A 144 8.24 17.10 -7.52
C ALA A 144 8.17 17.30 -9.05
N ILE A 145 7.27 16.59 -9.73
CA ILE A 145 7.04 16.72 -11.18
C ILE A 145 6.41 18.07 -11.50
N ALA A 146 5.34 18.45 -10.79
CA ALA A 146 4.62 19.70 -11.02
C ALA A 146 5.50 20.95 -10.84
N MET A 147 6.47 20.89 -9.94
CA MET A 147 7.36 21.99 -9.58
C MET A 147 8.76 21.85 -10.19
N ALA A 148 9.03 20.80 -10.97
CA ALA A 148 10.30 20.66 -11.66
C ALA A 148 10.59 21.91 -12.51
N PRO A 149 11.82 22.50 -12.41
CA PRO A 149 12.18 23.69 -13.15
C PRO A 149 12.07 23.46 -14.67
N PRO A 150 11.74 24.48 -15.47
CA PRO A 150 11.60 24.33 -16.91
C PRO A 150 12.87 23.81 -17.61
N GLN A 151 14.04 24.13 -17.07
CA GLN A 151 15.33 23.67 -17.60
C GLN A 151 15.64 22.21 -17.27
N THR A 152 14.92 21.59 -16.33
CA THR A 152 15.06 20.17 -15.98
C THR A 152 14.20 19.35 -16.93
N GLN A 153 14.82 18.55 -17.77
CA GLN A 153 14.15 17.61 -18.66
C GLN A 153 13.66 16.39 -17.85
N LEU A 154 12.51 15.82 -18.22
CA LEU A 154 11.90 14.70 -17.51
C LEU A 154 11.91 13.43 -18.39
N LEU A 155 12.37 12.32 -17.82
CA LEU A 155 12.20 10.98 -18.38
C LEU A 155 11.39 10.14 -17.38
N MET A 156 10.17 9.81 -17.74
CA MET A 156 9.24 9.06 -16.89
C MET A 156 9.07 7.62 -17.41
N LEU A 157 9.43 6.63 -16.60
CA LEU A 157 9.47 5.22 -16.99
C LEU A 157 8.46 4.41 -16.20
N SER A 158 7.61 3.61 -16.86
CA SER A 158 6.70 2.65 -16.23
C SER A 158 6.27 1.56 -17.20
N GLY A 159 5.83 0.42 -16.70
CA GLY A 159 5.15 -0.62 -17.46
C GLY A 159 3.76 -0.95 -16.88
N SER A 160 3.30 -0.20 -15.87
CA SER A 160 2.07 -0.51 -15.12
C SER A 160 0.97 0.54 -15.26
N VAL A 161 1.18 1.57 -16.11
CA VAL A 161 0.24 2.68 -16.29
C VAL A 161 -0.54 2.50 -17.61
N ALA A 162 -1.87 2.45 -17.53
CA ALA A 162 -2.75 2.29 -18.67
C ALA A 162 -3.05 3.61 -19.44
N ASN A 163 -2.78 4.78 -18.83
CA ASN A 163 -3.11 6.09 -19.38
C ASN A 163 -1.89 7.04 -19.49
N PRO A 164 -0.78 6.66 -20.10
CA PRO A 164 0.40 7.53 -20.20
C PRO A 164 0.11 8.84 -20.94
N LYS A 165 -0.82 8.84 -21.88
CA LYS A 165 -1.27 10.07 -22.58
C LYS A 165 -1.82 11.14 -21.64
N HIS A 166 -2.43 10.76 -20.51
CA HIS A 166 -2.90 11.72 -19.50
C HIS A 166 -1.72 12.38 -18.79
N VAL A 167 -0.63 11.65 -18.60
CA VAL A 167 0.61 12.20 -18.03
C VAL A 167 1.25 13.19 -19.00
N VAL A 168 1.33 12.86 -20.28
CA VAL A 168 1.81 13.76 -21.33
C VAL A 168 0.95 15.03 -21.36
N ALA A 169 -0.38 14.90 -21.41
CA ALA A 169 -1.29 16.04 -21.39
C ALA A 169 -1.11 16.91 -20.14
N TRP A 170 -0.79 16.31 -19.00
CA TRP A 170 -0.45 17.05 -17.79
C TRP A 170 0.84 17.84 -17.93
N LEU A 171 1.92 17.23 -18.43
CA LEU A 171 3.18 17.91 -18.68
C LEU A 171 3.01 19.07 -19.67
N GLN A 172 2.24 18.87 -20.75
CA GLN A 172 1.90 19.92 -21.73
C GLN A 172 1.11 21.07 -21.08
N ARG A 173 0.17 20.77 -20.18
CA ARG A 173 -0.54 21.78 -19.38
C ARG A 173 0.40 22.58 -18.48
N LEU A 174 1.51 21.98 -18.03
CA LEU A 174 2.56 22.68 -17.28
C LEU A 174 3.46 23.57 -18.17
N GLY A 175 3.23 23.57 -19.49
CA GLY A 175 4.01 24.32 -20.46
C GLY A 175 5.29 23.61 -20.91
N ARG A 176 5.31 22.28 -20.84
CA ARG A 176 6.46 21.45 -21.21
C ARG A 176 6.19 20.76 -22.55
N ASP A 177 7.21 20.66 -23.37
CA ASP A 177 7.16 19.83 -24.58
C ASP A 177 7.36 18.37 -24.17
N ALA A 178 6.32 17.55 -24.32
CA ALA A 178 6.32 16.18 -23.84
C ALA A 178 5.81 15.22 -24.91
N GLU A 179 6.56 14.15 -25.10
CA GLU A 179 6.27 13.07 -26.03
C GLU A 179 6.10 11.74 -25.30
N TRP A 180 5.45 10.78 -25.92
CA TRP A 180 5.25 9.46 -25.36
C TRP A 180 5.76 8.36 -26.27
N VAL A 181 6.39 7.34 -25.67
CA VAL A 181 6.89 6.16 -26.35
C VAL A 181 6.20 4.94 -25.75
N TRP A 182 5.62 4.11 -26.61
CA TRP A 182 4.87 2.92 -26.21
C TRP A 182 5.48 1.66 -26.80
N HIS A 183 5.74 0.68 -25.92
CA HIS A 183 6.26 -0.64 -26.30
C HIS A 183 5.67 -1.73 -25.41
N ASP A 184 4.83 -2.59 -25.99
CA ASP A 184 4.14 -3.65 -25.23
C ASP A 184 4.87 -5.01 -25.28
N ASP A 185 5.78 -5.19 -26.24
CA ASP A 185 6.43 -6.47 -26.42
C ASP A 185 7.38 -6.78 -25.27
N ARG A 186 7.21 -7.95 -24.71
CA ARG A 186 8.13 -8.45 -23.67
C ARG A 186 9.32 -9.15 -24.32
N PRO A 187 10.56 -8.85 -23.86
CA PRO A 187 11.75 -9.54 -24.38
C PRO A 187 11.75 -11.06 -24.10
N VAL A 188 11.03 -11.48 -23.04
CA VAL A 188 10.77 -12.89 -22.72
C VAL A 188 9.26 -13.07 -22.65
N PRO A 189 8.63 -13.74 -23.61
CA PRO A 189 7.19 -13.99 -23.61
C PRO A 189 6.76 -14.80 -22.38
N LEU A 190 5.49 -14.65 -21.98
CA LEU A 190 4.92 -15.37 -20.84
C LEU A 190 3.91 -16.40 -21.30
N GLU A 191 4.03 -17.61 -20.75
CA GLU A 191 3.05 -18.68 -20.93
C GLU A 191 2.43 -19.10 -19.60
N GLU A 192 1.16 -19.50 -19.64
CA GLU A 192 0.44 -20.05 -18.49
C GLU A 192 0.56 -21.56 -18.42
N VAL A 193 0.95 -22.06 -17.25
CA VAL A 193 0.95 -23.51 -16.98
C VAL A 193 0.08 -23.79 -15.74
N TYR A 194 -0.95 -24.58 -15.91
CA TYR A 194 -1.86 -24.96 -14.84
C TYR A 194 -1.26 -26.08 -13.97
N ALA A 195 -1.40 -25.97 -12.65
CA ALA A 195 -0.96 -27.00 -11.72
C ALA A 195 -1.48 -28.41 -12.03
N GLY A 196 -2.69 -28.49 -12.61
CA GLY A 196 -3.31 -29.74 -13.06
C GLY A 196 -2.68 -30.36 -14.30
N MET A 197 -1.95 -29.57 -15.09
CA MET A 197 -1.23 -30.04 -16.30
C MET A 197 0.15 -30.62 -15.96
N LEU A 198 0.65 -30.38 -14.75
CA LEU A 198 1.92 -30.96 -14.30
C LEU A 198 1.73 -32.43 -13.99
N ASN A 199 2.17 -33.30 -14.90
CA ASN A 199 1.88 -34.73 -14.88
C ASN A 199 2.97 -35.56 -14.19
N TYR A 200 4.06 -34.96 -13.77
CA TYR A 200 5.16 -35.68 -13.17
C TYR A 200 4.74 -36.43 -11.90
N ASN A 201 5.05 -37.73 -11.83
CA ASN A 201 4.78 -38.53 -10.65
C ASN A 201 5.75 -38.20 -9.52
N VAL A 202 5.21 -37.51 -8.49
CA VAL A 202 6.02 -37.13 -7.32
C VAL A 202 6.03 -38.27 -6.30
N PRO A 203 7.20 -38.70 -5.81
CA PRO A 203 7.31 -39.68 -4.76
C PRO A 203 6.46 -39.39 -3.54
N PRO A 204 5.91 -40.44 -2.85
CA PRO A 204 5.00 -40.25 -1.71
C PRO A 204 5.68 -39.60 -0.49
N GLU A 205 7.00 -39.63 -0.42
CA GLU A 205 7.84 -39.02 0.62
C GLU A 205 7.73 -37.49 0.58
N ILE A 206 7.50 -36.90 -0.60
CA ILE A 206 7.29 -35.46 -0.76
C ILE A 206 5.87 -35.15 -0.37
N ARG A 207 5.68 -34.63 0.86
CA ARG A 207 4.37 -34.37 1.44
C ARG A 207 3.99 -32.88 1.38
N GLY A 208 2.69 -32.61 1.29
CA GLY A 208 2.14 -31.26 1.25
C GLY A 208 1.98 -30.70 -0.16
N TYR A 209 1.01 -29.79 -0.35
CA TYR A 209 0.67 -29.26 -1.66
C TYR A 209 1.85 -28.54 -2.32
N TRP A 210 2.43 -27.55 -1.66
CA TRP A 210 3.49 -26.73 -2.23
C TRP A 210 4.82 -27.47 -2.49
N PRO A 211 5.30 -28.36 -1.60
CA PRO A 211 6.45 -29.20 -1.93
C PRO A 211 6.21 -30.09 -3.15
N ARG A 212 5.04 -30.70 -3.27
CA ARG A 212 4.67 -31.52 -4.43
C ARG A 212 4.54 -30.70 -5.70
N PHE A 213 3.90 -29.52 -5.61
CA PHE A 213 3.80 -28.56 -6.72
C PHE A 213 5.20 -28.13 -7.21
N SER A 214 6.06 -27.69 -6.28
CA SER A 214 7.44 -27.29 -6.60
C SER A 214 8.25 -28.44 -7.21
N ALA A 215 8.09 -29.66 -6.67
CA ALA A 215 8.76 -30.84 -7.20
C ALA A 215 8.33 -31.14 -8.64
N LYS A 216 7.05 -31.08 -8.94
CA LYS A 216 6.51 -31.27 -10.30
C LYS A 216 7.05 -30.22 -11.27
N ALA A 217 6.91 -28.93 -10.90
CA ALA A 217 7.38 -27.84 -11.73
C ALA A 217 8.89 -27.91 -12.02
N LEU A 218 9.69 -28.23 -11.01
CA LEU A 218 11.14 -28.43 -11.20
C LEU A 218 11.46 -29.67 -12.06
N ALA A 219 10.72 -30.76 -11.90
CA ALA A 219 10.89 -31.96 -12.68
C ALA A 219 10.46 -31.80 -14.15
N GLU A 220 9.60 -30.85 -14.44
CA GLU A 220 9.19 -30.49 -15.81
C GLU A 220 10.05 -29.36 -16.41
N GLY A 221 11.14 -28.99 -15.74
CA GLY A 221 12.08 -27.96 -16.22
C GLY A 221 11.58 -26.52 -16.12
N LEU A 222 10.54 -26.25 -15.33
CA LEU A 222 9.99 -24.91 -15.13
C LEU A 222 10.73 -24.08 -14.05
N GLY A 223 11.79 -24.63 -13.46
CA GLY A 223 12.61 -23.93 -12.45
C GLY A 223 13.59 -22.90 -13.04
N PRO A 224 14.04 -21.95 -12.22
CA PRO A 224 13.72 -21.71 -10.80
C PRO A 224 12.37 -21.04 -10.59
N LEU A 225 11.78 -21.23 -9.40
CA LEU A 225 10.44 -20.79 -9.04
C LEU A 225 10.46 -19.59 -8.07
N LEU A 226 9.66 -18.59 -8.35
CA LEU A 226 9.34 -17.49 -7.44
C LEU A 226 7.87 -17.62 -6.99
N ILE A 227 7.66 -17.82 -5.69
CA ILE A 227 6.35 -17.99 -5.09
C ILE A 227 6.00 -16.77 -4.25
N PHE A 228 4.96 -16.05 -4.62
CA PHE A 228 4.48 -14.91 -3.84
C PHE A 228 3.45 -15.32 -2.80
N THR A 229 3.65 -14.87 -1.54
CA THR A 229 2.74 -15.13 -0.41
C THR A 229 2.30 -13.83 0.27
N PRO A 230 1.15 -13.81 0.96
CA PRO A 230 0.63 -12.56 1.55
C PRO A 230 1.35 -12.12 2.82
N ARG A 231 2.05 -13.01 3.52
CA ARG A 231 2.59 -12.75 4.87
C ARG A 231 4.00 -13.30 5.04
N ARG A 232 4.83 -12.63 5.86
CA ARG A 232 6.19 -13.05 6.20
C ARG A 232 6.23 -14.48 6.77
N ARG A 233 5.43 -14.77 7.81
CA ARG A 233 5.35 -16.12 8.40
C ARG A 233 4.92 -17.18 7.39
N ALA A 234 4.03 -16.82 6.46
CA ALA A 234 3.63 -17.73 5.39
C ALA A 234 4.79 -18.01 4.44
N ALA A 235 5.59 -16.98 4.10
CA ALA A 235 6.77 -17.14 3.27
C ALA A 235 7.81 -18.06 3.93
N GLU A 236 8.13 -17.82 5.20
CA GLU A 236 9.08 -18.65 5.97
C GLU A 236 8.59 -20.08 6.13
N ALA A 237 7.33 -20.27 6.54
CA ALA A 237 6.75 -21.59 6.73
C ALA A 237 6.69 -22.39 5.41
N LEU A 238 6.33 -21.71 4.32
CA LEU A 238 6.25 -22.32 3.00
C LEU A 238 7.64 -22.71 2.49
N ALA A 239 8.62 -21.81 2.58
CA ALA A 239 10.00 -22.09 2.20
C ALA A 239 10.60 -23.23 3.03
N ALA A 240 10.35 -23.25 4.35
CA ALA A 240 10.78 -24.33 5.23
C ALA A 240 10.13 -25.68 4.88
N ALA A 241 8.84 -25.69 4.53
CA ALA A 241 8.15 -26.90 4.09
C ALA A 241 8.73 -27.43 2.77
N ILE A 242 9.01 -26.55 1.82
CA ILE A 242 9.63 -26.91 0.55
C ILE A 242 11.05 -27.44 0.77
N ALA A 243 11.89 -26.73 1.54
CA ALA A 243 13.28 -27.09 1.80
C ALA A 243 13.42 -28.46 2.47
N ARG A 244 12.51 -28.82 3.38
CA ARG A 244 12.52 -30.12 4.08
C ARG A 244 12.09 -31.29 3.20
N ASN A 245 11.26 -31.05 2.20
CA ASN A 245 10.66 -32.12 1.41
C ASN A 245 11.29 -32.30 0.02
N LEU A 246 11.98 -31.26 -0.52
CA LEU A 246 12.62 -31.39 -1.83
C LEU A 246 13.97 -32.13 -1.73
N PRO A 247 14.25 -33.09 -2.63
CA PRO A 247 15.57 -33.69 -2.75
C PRO A 247 16.65 -32.66 -3.08
N ASN A 248 17.76 -32.74 -2.40
CA ASN A 248 18.88 -31.82 -2.60
C ASN A 248 20.18 -32.55 -2.93
N PRO A 249 20.37 -33.00 -4.18
CA PRO A 249 21.56 -33.76 -4.60
C PRO A 249 22.83 -32.90 -4.66
N ASN A 250 22.72 -31.58 -4.70
CA ASN A 250 23.83 -30.64 -4.76
C ASN A 250 23.60 -29.49 -3.79
N PRO A 251 23.95 -29.67 -2.50
CA PRO A 251 23.74 -28.62 -1.49
C PRO A 251 24.55 -27.34 -1.79
N LEU A 252 23.93 -26.18 -1.58
CA LEU A 252 24.61 -24.89 -1.69
C LEU A 252 25.61 -24.73 -0.54
N GLN A 253 26.87 -24.44 -0.86
CA GLN A 253 27.87 -24.09 0.12
C GLN A 253 27.86 -22.57 0.35
N LEU A 254 27.69 -22.15 1.59
CA LEU A 254 27.72 -20.73 2.00
C LEU A 254 29.12 -20.41 2.55
N SER A 255 29.65 -19.23 2.18
CA SER A 255 30.88 -18.71 2.78
C SER A 255 30.69 -18.38 4.26
N ALA A 256 31.81 -18.28 5.02
CA ALA A 256 31.73 -17.86 6.42
C ALA A 256 31.05 -16.49 6.57
N ARG A 257 31.34 -15.54 5.68
CA ARG A 257 30.72 -14.21 5.68
C ARG A 257 29.21 -14.25 5.42
N GLN A 258 28.77 -15.12 4.50
CA GLN A 258 27.33 -15.32 4.23
C GLN A 258 26.62 -15.96 5.42
N LYS A 259 27.25 -16.93 6.09
CA LYS A 259 26.71 -17.58 7.30
C LYS A 259 26.52 -16.60 8.46
N ASN A 260 27.41 -15.63 8.61
CA ASN A 260 27.28 -14.59 9.66
C ASN A 260 26.12 -13.62 9.44
N LEU A 261 25.55 -13.57 8.22
CA LEU A 261 24.41 -12.68 7.90
C LEU A 261 23.04 -13.34 8.06
N VAL A 262 23.00 -14.65 8.31
CA VAL A 262 21.78 -15.44 8.42
C VAL A 262 21.84 -16.33 9.68
N ASP A 263 20.67 -16.68 10.21
CA ASP A 263 20.60 -17.64 11.30
C ASP A 263 20.82 -19.08 10.80
N ASP A 264 21.10 -20.02 11.72
CA ASP A 264 21.37 -21.42 11.39
C ASP A 264 20.20 -22.11 10.69
N ARG A 265 18.96 -21.72 10.99
CA ARG A 265 17.76 -22.29 10.37
C ARG A 265 17.67 -21.83 8.91
N PHE A 266 17.92 -20.57 8.65
CA PHE A 266 17.93 -20.03 7.30
C PHE A 266 19.11 -20.51 6.50
N ALA A 267 20.31 -20.63 7.10
CA ALA A 267 21.49 -21.20 6.47
C ALA A 267 21.22 -22.64 5.97
N ARG A 268 20.60 -23.50 6.80
CA ARG A 268 20.20 -24.87 6.37
C ARG A 268 19.19 -24.87 5.23
N MET A 269 18.24 -23.91 5.22
CA MET A 269 17.29 -23.77 4.13
C MET A 269 17.99 -23.36 2.82
N LEU A 270 18.90 -22.39 2.88
CA LEU A 270 19.72 -21.97 1.74
C LEU A 270 20.58 -23.12 1.19
N GLN A 271 21.12 -23.99 2.05
CA GLN A 271 21.82 -25.21 1.62
C GLN A 271 20.92 -26.10 0.76
N SER A 272 19.60 -26.13 1.01
CA SER A 272 18.63 -26.84 0.16
C SER A 272 18.26 -26.08 -1.13
N ARG A 273 18.93 -24.97 -1.42
CA ARG A 273 18.67 -24.07 -2.57
C ARG A 273 17.26 -23.47 -2.56
N VAL A 274 16.70 -23.30 -1.36
CA VAL A 274 15.42 -22.66 -1.10
C VAL A 274 15.65 -21.47 -0.21
N ALA A 275 15.02 -20.34 -0.54
CA ALA A 275 15.08 -19.13 0.26
C ALA A 275 13.69 -18.54 0.48
N PHE A 276 13.55 -17.72 1.51
CA PHE A 276 12.46 -16.76 1.60
C PHE A 276 13.01 -15.32 1.50
N HIS A 277 12.14 -14.41 1.07
CA HIS A 277 12.50 -13.01 0.87
C HIS A 277 11.37 -12.10 1.34
N HIS A 278 11.61 -11.31 2.36
CA HIS A 278 10.67 -10.33 2.89
C HIS A 278 11.37 -9.22 3.68
N SER A 279 10.66 -8.13 3.96
CA SER A 279 11.20 -6.96 4.65
C SER A 279 11.61 -7.18 6.12
N GLY A 280 11.24 -8.31 6.72
CA GLY A 280 11.70 -8.71 8.09
C GLY A 280 13.11 -9.30 8.14
N LEU A 281 13.67 -9.72 6.99
CA LEU A 281 15.08 -10.10 6.90
C LEU A 281 15.95 -8.86 7.03
N SER A 282 17.11 -9.02 7.68
CA SER A 282 18.13 -7.97 7.69
C SER A 282 18.54 -7.61 6.27
N TYR A 283 19.04 -6.39 6.09
CA TYR A 283 19.54 -5.97 4.78
C TYR A 283 20.69 -6.89 4.30
N GLY A 284 21.61 -7.24 5.19
CA GLY A 284 22.71 -8.15 4.87
C GLY A 284 22.23 -9.51 4.36
N ALA A 285 21.21 -10.10 4.99
CA ALA A 285 20.63 -11.37 4.54
C ALA A 285 19.99 -11.25 3.15
N ARG A 286 19.26 -10.14 2.89
CA ARG A 286 18.60 -9.92 1.58
C ARG A 286 19.61 -9.61 0.49
N ALA A 287 20.30 -8.48 0.58
CA ALA A 287 21.18 -7.95 -0.45
C ALA A 287 22.55 -8.66 -0.48
N GLY A 288 23.02 -9.20 0.66
CA GLY A 288 24.30 -9.91 0.75
C GLY A 288 24.22 -11.40 0.45
N VAL A 289 23.06 -12.03 0.59
CA VAL A 289 22.93 -13.49 0.43
C VAL A 289 21.85 -13.87 -0.57
N VAL A 290 20.57 -13.55 -0.30
CA VAL A 290 19.45 -14.10 -1.11
C VAL A 290 19.45 -13.57 -2.54
N GLU A 291 19.51 -12.24 -2.70
CA GLU A 291 19.43 -11.61 -4.03
C GLU A 291 20.60 -11.95 -4.94
N PRO A 292 21.86 -11.92 -4.48
CA PRO A 292 23.00 -12.34 -5.30
C PRO A 292 22.92 -13.82 -5.71
N LEU A 293 22.50 -14.71 -4.80
CA LEU A 293 22.35 -16.13 -5.09
C LEU A 293 21.19 -16.41 -6.07
N ALA A 294 20.10 -15.65 -5.98
CA ALA A 294 18.98 -15.74 -6.91
C ALA A 294 19.39 -15.26 -8.32
N LYS A 295 20.08 -14.11 -8.42
CA LYS A 295 20.61 -13.57 -9.68
C LYS A 295 21.61 -14.52 -10.35
N ALA A 296 22.49 -15.14 -9.57
CA ALA A 296 23.45 -16.11 -10.06
C ALA A 296 22.82 -17.48 -10.42
N GLY A 297 21.52 -17.66 -10.22
CA GLY A 297 20.85 -18.91 -10.52
C GLY A 297 21.23 -20.05 -9.58
N GLN A 298 21.57 -19.75 -8.33
CA GLN A 298 21.94 -20.73 -7.30
C GLN A 298 20.72 -21.28 -6.55
N LEU A 299 19.60 -20.56 -6.55
CA LEU A 299 18.38 -20.93 -5.84
C LEU A 299 17.37 -21.58 -6.77
N ARG A 300 16.73 -22.67 -6.33
CA ARG A 300 15.66 -23.38 -7.06
C ARG A 300 14.30 -22.80 -6.79
N VAL A 301 14.06 -22.38 -5.54
CA VAL A 301 12.78 -21.81 -5.11
C VAL A 301 13.06 -20.62 -4.19
N VAL A 302 12.42 -19.50 -4.50
CA VAL A 302 12.38 -18.32 -3.63
C VAL A 302 10.92 -18.04 -3.29
N VAL A 303 10.62 -17.93 -2.00
CA VAL A 303 9.29 -17.55 -1.52
C VAL A 303 9.33 -16.12 -1.03
N ALA A 304 8.63 -15.22 -1.70
CA ALA A 304 8.64 -13.79 -1.39
C ALA A 304 7.28 -13.28 -0.91
N THR A 305 7.29 -12.17 -0.17
CA THR A 305 6.03 -11.49 0.16
C THR A 305 5.60 -10.57 -0.97
N MET A 306 4.28 -10.45 -1.18
CA MET A 306 3.66 -9.66 -2.26
C MET A 306 4.04 -8.17 -2.25
N GLY A 307 4.13 -7.56 -1.08
CA GLY A 307 4.49 -6.14 -0.92
C GLY A 307 5.93 -5.80 -1.36
N LEU A 308 6.74 -6.80 -1.74
CA LEU A 308 8.09 -6.61 -2.27
C LEU A 308 8.16 -6.74 -3.80
N ALA A 309 7.05 -7.00 -4.49
CA ALA A 309 7.07 -7.22 -5.94
C ALA A 309 7.73 -6.06 -6.72
N ALA A 310 7.48 -4.81 -6.30
CA ALA A 310 8.11 -3.62 -6.85
C ALA A 310 9.58 -3.44 -6.41
N GLY A 311 9.99 -4.04 -5.29
CA GLY A 311 11.34 -3.88 -4.71
C GLY A 311 12.30 -5.06 -4.95
N ILE A 312 11.83 -6.15 -5.55
CA ILE A 312 12.69 -7.30 -5.89
C ILE A 312 13.50 -6.97 -7.15
N ASN A 313 14.83 -7.06 -7.04
CA ASN A 313 15.76 -6.81 -8.14
C ASN A 313 16.28 -8.09 -8.80
N PHE A 314 15.41 -9.09 -8.93
CA PHE A 314 15.72 -10.30 -9.69
C PHE A 314 14.46 -10.89 -10.33
N SER A 315 14.65 -11.67 -11.38
CA SER A 315 13.60 -12.46 -12.04
C SER A 315 13.98 -13.93 -12.00
N LEU A 316 12.99 -14.80 -11.96
CA LEU A 316 13.16 -16.24 -12.06
C LEU A 316 12.36 -16.75 -13.26
N ARG A 317 12.60 -17.99 -13.70
CA ARG A 317 11.94 -18.53 -14.88
C ARG A 317 10.43 -18.59 -14.73
N SER A 318 9.95 -19.01 -13.54
CA SER A 318 8.52 -19.16 -13.28
C SER A 318 8.07 -18.39 -12.05
N VAL A 319 6.87 -17.84 -12.11
CA VAL A 319 6.22 -17.14 -11.01
C VAL A 319 4.88 -17.78 -10.70
N VAL A 320 4.56 -17.89 -9.41
CA VAL A 320 3.25 -18.33 -8.93
C VAL A 320 2.79 -17.50 -7.73
N LEU A 321 1.51 -17.18 -7.68
CA LEU A 321 0.92 -16.49 -6.55
C LEU A 321 0.21 -17.50 -5.65
N ALA A 322 0.53 -17.49 -4.36
CA ALA A 322 -0.04 -18.42 -3.38
C ALA A 322 -1.36 -17.94 -2.76
N SER A 323 -1.75 -16.71 -2.97
CA SER A 323 -3.00 -16.13 -2.45
C SER A 323 -3.51 -15.07 -3.41
N ASP A 324 -4.80 -14.75 -3.33
CA ASP A 324 -5.48 -13.71 -4.08
C ASP A 324 -5.68 -12.41 -3.29
N SER A 325 -5.28 -12.44 -2.03
CA SER A 325 -5.47 -11.32 -1.10
C SER A 325 -4.30 -11.25 -0.12
N TYR A 326 -4.11 -10.08 0.44
CA TYR A 326 -3.19 -9.84 1.55
C TYR A 326 -3.88 -8.99 2.62
N ARG A 327 -3.34 -9.03 3.84
CA ARG A 327 -3.87 -8.24 4.95
C ARG A 327 -3.13 -6.92 5.04
N ARG A 328 -3.87 -5.81 4.88
CA ARG A 328 -3.39 -4.47 5.19
C ARG A 328 -4.09 -4.03 6.47
N ASP A 329 -3.32 -3.79 7.52
CA ASP A 329 -3.82 -3.55 8.88
C ASP A 329 -4.71 -4.71 9.38
N HIS A 330 -6.01 -4.50 9.50
CA HIS A 330 -6.98 -5.52 9.92
C HIS A 330 -7.88 -6.01 8.78
N LEU A 331 -7.75 -5.41 7.58
CA LEU A 331 -8.58 -5.71 6.42
C LEU A 331 -7.89 -6.68 5.47
N GLU A 332 -8.63 -7.65 4.96
CA GLU A 332 -8.19 -8.48 3.85
C GLU A 332 -8.48 -7.76 2.54
N VAL A 333 -7.41 -7.35 1.85
CA VAL A 333 -7.48 -6.57 0.60
C VAL A 333 -7.13 -7.51 -0.56
N PRO A 334 -7.93 -7.56 -1.62
CA PRO A 334 -7.58 -8.32 -2.83
C PRO A 334 -6.35 -7.70 -3.49
N ILE A 335 -5.53 -8.55 -4.12
CA ILE A 335 -4.37 -8.09 -4.89
C ILE A 335 -4.90 -7.30 -6.09
N ARG A 336 -4.32 -6.14 -6.36
CA ARG A 336 -4.69 -5.31 -7.50
C ARG A 336 -4.12 -5.88 -8.80
N ALA A 337 -4.75 -5.54 -9.93
CA ALA A 337 -4.31 -6.01 -11.24
C ALA A 337 -2.90 -5.53 -11.61
N ASP A 338 -2.52 -4.31 -11.23
CA ASP A 338 -1.17 -3.79 -11.44
C ASP A 338 -0.12 -4.51 -10.58
N GLU A 339 -0.47 -4.90 -9.35
CA GLU A 339 0.40 -5.71 -8.49
C GLU A 339 0.59 -7.12 -9.06
N ILE A 340 -0.48 -7.75 -9.56
CA ILE A 340 -0.42 -9.05 -10.26
C ILE A 340 0.47 -8.94 -11.50
N HIS A 341 0.31 -7.86 -12.27
CA HIS A 341 1.12 -7.57 -13.46
C HIS A 341 2.62 -7.46 -13.11
N GLN A 342 2.96 -6.72 -12.06
CA GLN A 342 4.34 -6.60 -11.58
C GLN A 342 4.91 -7.93 -11.09
N MET A 343 4.11 -8.75 -10.39
CA MET A 343 4.55 -10.06 -9.90
C MET A 343 4.82 -11.02 -11.06
N PHE A 344 3.91 -11.17 -12.01
CA PHE A 344 4.17 -11.98 -13.21
C PHE A 344 5.24 -11.35 -14.10
N GLY A 345 5.43 -10.04 -14.03
CA GLY A 345 6.54 -9.34 -14.66
C GLY A 345 7.92 -9.84 -14.25
N ARG A 346 8.03 -10.57 -13.14
CA ARG A 346 9.26 -11.21 -12.65
C ARG A 346 9.49 -12.61 -13.23
N ALA A 347 8.59 -13.10 -14.09
CA ALA A 347 8.78 -14.37 -14.79
C ALA A 347 9.59 -14.15 -16.07
N GLY A 348 10.56 -15.05 -16.32
CA GLY A 348 11.48 -14.99 -17.46
C GLY A 348 12.65 -14.02 -17.22
N ARG A 349 13.87 -14.51 -17.48
CA ARG A 349 15.12 -13.74 -17.36
C ARG A 349 15.64 -13.42 -18.74
N ARG A 350 15.75 -12.14 -19.07
CA ARG A 350 16.28 -11.66 -20.36
C ARG A 350 17.68 -12.23 -20.61
N GLY A 351 17.91 -12.72 -21.83
CA GLY A 351 19.17 -13.34 -22.24
C GLY A 351 19.44 -14.72 -21.64
N ILE A 352 18.47 -15.32 -20.93
CA ILE A 352 18.62 -16.60 -20.24
C ILE A 352 17.48 -17.56 -20.59
N ASP A 353 16.26 -17.10 -20.42
CA ASP A 353 15.05 -17.88 -20.66
C ASP A 353 14.42 -17.41 -21.98
N GLU A 354 14.05 -18.36 -22.82
CA GLU A 354 13.27 -18.07 -24.03
C GLU A 354 11.80 -17.77 -23.69
N ILE A 355 11.29 -18.45 -22.64
CA ILE A 355 9.92 -18.33 -22.17
C ILE A 355 9.93 -18.21 -20.63
N GLY A 356 9.14 -17.26 -20.11
CA GLY A 356 8.78 -17.16 -18.71
C GLY A 356 7.42 -17.79 -18.44
N TYR A 357 7.23 -18.35 -17.25
CA TYR A 357 5.98 -19.06 -16.96
C TYR A 357 5.21 -18.44 -15.80
N GLY A 358 3.92 -18.20 -16.03
CA GLY A 358 2.94 -17.93 -14.98
C GLY A 358 2.30 -19.26 -14.54
N LEU A 359 2.66 -19.75 -13.35
CA LEU A 359 2.10 -21.00 -12.88
C LEU A 359 0.78 -20.75 -12.14
N VAL A 360 -0.30 -21.33 -12.67
CA VAL A 360 -1.65 -21.18 -12.11
C VAL A 360 -1.89 -22.26 -11.06
N SER A 361 -1.90 -21.86 -9.80
CA SER A 361 -2.17 -22.73 -8.66
C SER A 361 -3.68 -22.88 -8.38
N ARG A 362 -4.05 -23.44 -7.23
CA ARG A 362 -5.44 -23.59 -6.81
C ARG A 362 -6.21 -22.28 -6.65
N ASN A 363 -5.50 -21.14 -6.60
CA ASN A 363 -6.15 -19.82 -6.48
C ASN A 363 -6.65 -19.29 -7.81
N GLU A 364 -6.33 -19.96 -8.92
CA GLU A 364 -6.75 -19.60 -10.27
C GLU A 364 -6.35 -18.20 -10.73
N ILE A 365 -5.31 -17.58 -10.09
CA ILE A 365 -4.78 -16.30 -10.55
C ILE A 365 -3.97 -16.53 -11.81
N ARG A 366 -4.35 -15.81 -12.86
CA ARG A 366 -3.81 -15.94 -14.20
C ARG A 366 -3.00 -14.73 -14.61
N ILE A 367 -2.16 -14.88 -15.63
CA ILE A 367 -1.42 -13.76 -16.22
C ILE A 367 -2.37 -12.66 -16.69
N ARG A 368 -3.52 -13.01 -17.28
CA ARG A 368 -4.53 -12.07 -17.74
C ARG A 368 -5.20 -11.23 -16.63
N ASP A 369 -5.14 -11.69 -15.38
CA ASP A 369 -5.67 -10.93 -14.22
C ASP A 369 -4.74 -9.76 -13.86
N GLY A 370 -3.50 -9.79 -14.38
CA GLY A 370 -2.53 -8.73 -14.25
C GLY A 370 -2.49 -7.85 -15.50
N HIS A 371 -2.83 -6.58 -15.32
CA HIS A 371 -2.80 -5.59 -16.39
C HIS A 371 -2.45 -4.21 -15.84
N PRO A 372 -1.94 -3.30 -16.68
CA PRO A 372 -1.74 -1.91 -16.29
C PRO A 372 -3.02 -1.28 -15.77
N CYS A 373 -2.91 -0.46 -14.73
CA CYS A 373 -4.04 0.23 -14.14
C CYS A 373 -4.07 1.71 -14.54
N PHE A 374 -5.28 2.26 -14.51
CA PHE A 374 -5.47 3.69 -14.77
C PHE A 374 -4.84 4.49 -13.62
N LEU A 375 -3.86 5.33 -13.96
CA LEU A 375 -3.19 6.20 -13.01
C LEU A 375 -4.11 7.35 -12.64
N SER A 376 -4.39 7.48 -11.35
CA SER A 376 -5.10 8.60 -10.77
C SER A 376 -4.35 9.08 -9.53
N ARG A 377 -4.49 10.35 -9.20
CA ARG A 377 -3.91 10.85 -7.94
C ARG A 377 -4.71 10.33 -6.72
N ASN A 378 -4.06 10.27 -5.58
CA ASN A 378 -4.66 9.80 -4.34
C ASN A 378 -5.67 10.77 -3.68
N GLY A 379 -5.83 11.99 -4.20
CA GLY A 379 -6.78 13.00 -3.68
C GLY A 379 -6.33 13.74 -2.42
N MET A 380 -5.16 13.41 -1.88
CA MET A 380 -4.61 14.05 -0.69
C MET A 380 -4.02 15.44 -1.00
N VAL A 381 -3.81 16.25 0.03
CA VAL A 381 -3.18 17.57 -0.04
C VAL A 381 -1.85 17.55 0.73
N ASP A 382 -0.76 17.92 0.10
CA ASP A 382 0.56 18.00 0.77
C ASP A 382 0.68 19.28 1.61
N TRP A 383 0.30 19.21 2.86
CA TRP A 383 0.37 20.33 3.79
C TRP A 383 1.79 20.83 3.99
N ALA A 384 2.75 19.93 4.13
CA ALA A 384 4.14 20.28 4.39
C ALA A 384 4.69 21.19 3.28
N SER A 385 4.56 20.74 2.04
CA SER A 385 5.05 21.49 0.90
C SER A 385 4.29 22.80 0.67
N LEU A 386 2.97 22.79 0.84
CA LEU A 386 2.17 24.01 0.70
C LEU A 386 2.52 25.03 1.76
N LEU A 387 2.63 24.65 3.03
CA LEU A 387 3.06 25.54 4.11
C LEU A 387 4.47 26.08 3.88
N GLY A 388 5.40 25.25 3.38
CA GLY A 388 6.73 25.71 3.00
C GLY A 388 6.73 26.78 1.90
N LEU A 389 5.96 26.55 0.84
CA LEU A 389 5.79 27.51 -0.25
C LEU A 389 5.06 28.80 0.18
N MET A 390 4.05 28.67 1.02
CA MET A 390 3.35 29.80 1.63
C MET A 390 4.30 30.65 2.49
N HIS A 391 5.20 30.01 3.24
CA HIS A 391 6.23 30.72 3.98
C HIS A 391 7.18 31.47 3.04
N GLY A 392 7.74 30.81 2.03
CA GLY A 392 8.62 31.46 1.04
C GLY A 392 7.94 32.61 0.30
N ALA A 393 6.66 32.49 -0.03
CA ALA A 393 5.87 33.56 -0.60
C ALA A 393 5.74 34.76 0.37
N SER A 394 5.46 34.48 1.63
CA SER A 394 5.34 35.46 2.70
C SER A 394 6.66 36.26 2.91
N GLU A 395 7.80 35.58 2.92
CA GLU A 395 9.12 36.21 3.01
C GLU A 395 9.42 37.15 1.84
N GLN A 396 8.82 36.87 0.68
CA GLN A 396 8.93 37.70 -0.52
C GLN A 396 7.84 38.76 -0.63
N GLY A 397 7.03 38.95 0.41
CA GLY A 397 5.90 39.90 0.41
C GLY A 397 4.74 39.51 -0.52
N ARG A 398 4.69 38.26 -0.99
CA ARG A 398 3.59 37.72 -1.82
C ARG A 398 2.52 37.12 -0.92
N ASP A 399 1.26 37.09 -1.43
CA ASP A 399 0.18 36.46 -0.71
C ASP A 399 0.35 34.93 -0.61
N PRO A 400 0.40 34.37 0.62
CA PRO A 400 0.65 32.94 0.82
C PRO A 400 -0.43 32.02 0.22
N TYR A 401 -1.69 32.45 0.31
CA TYR A 401 -2.79 31.65 -0.19
C TYR A 401 -2.84 31.59 -1.72
N THR A 402 -2.54 32.70 -2.39
CA THR A 402 -2.41 32.72 -3.85
C THR A 402 -1.34 31.75 -4.32
N GLU A 403 -0.22 31.67 -3.61
CA GLU A 403 0.82 30.68 -3.91
C GLU A 403 0.33 29.25 -3.74
N ALA A 404 -0.36 28.92 -2.66
CA ALA A 404 -0.93 27.59 -2.43
C ALA A 404 -1.94 27.20 -3.53
N VAL A 405 -2.80 28.13 -3.96
CA VAL A 405 -3.74 27.90 -5.07
C VAL A 405 -2.98 27.67 -6.39
N ARG A 406 -1.96 28.48 -6.67
CA ARG A 406 -1.11 28.32 -7.86
C ARG A 406 -0.49 26.95 -7.95
N VAL A 407 0.02 26.43 -6.85
CA VAL A 407 0.61 25.08 -6.78
C VAL A 407 -0.46 24.01 -7.04
N GLN A 408 -1.63 24.14 -6.42
CA GLN A 408 -2.73 23.17 -6.62
C GLN A 408 -3.20 23.09 -8.08
N GLN A 409 -3.18 24.20 -8.81
CA GLN A 409 -3.54 24.23 -10.23
C GLN A 409 -2.54 23.47 -11.13
N ARG A 410 -1.31 23.27 -10.66
CA ARG A 410 -0.26 22.55 -11.39
C ARG A 410 -0.32 21.03 -11.21
N LEU A 411 -1.11 20.52 -10.27
CA LEU A 411 -1.17 19.10 -9.96
C LEU A 411 -1.80 18.26 -11.10
N PHE A 412 -1.60 16.96 -11.04
CA PHE A 412 -2.05 16.00 -12.07
C PHE A 412 -3.58 15.96 -12.22
N SER A 413 -4.32 16.21 -11.14
CA SER A 413 -5.78 16.21 -11.17
C SER A 413 -6.34 17.29 -12.09
N THR A 414 -7.34 16.93 -12.90
CA THR A 414 -8.17 17.86 -13.66
C THR A 414 -9.31 18.44 -12.82
N GLN A 415 -9.61 17.85 -11.68
CA GLN A 415 -10.62 18.37 -10.77
C GLN A 415 -9.94 19.35 -9.81
N PRO A 416 -10.50 20.57 -9.66
CA PRO A 416 -9.92 21.56 -8.77
C PRO A 416 -9.97 21.04 -7.32
N ILE A 417 -8.85 21.12 -6.62
CA ILE A 417 -8.79 20.88 -5.18
C ILE A 417 -9.14 22.18 -4.49
N LEU A 418 -10.27 22.18 -3.81
CA LEU A 418 -10.70 23.36 -3.07
C LEU A 418 -9.93 23.45 -1.75
N LEU A 419 -9.08 24.44 -1.64
CA LEU A 419 -8.43 24.78 -0.37
C LEU A 419 -9.37 25.53 0.57
N GLY A 420 -10.44 26.13 0.06
CA GLY A 420 -11.47 26.83 0.84
C GLY A 420 -10.97 28.12 1.48
N MET A 421 -10.05 28.84 0.82
CA MET A 421 -9.39 30.04 1.35
C MET A 421 -10.35 31.14 1.70
N GLU A 422 -11.23 31.51 0.76
CA GLU A 422 -12.23 32.58 0.99
C GLU A 422 -13.13 32.25 2.16
N PHE A 423 -13.52 31.00 2.24
CA PHE A 423 -14.39 30.53 3.32
C PHE A 423 -13.64 30.52 4.66
N ALA A 424 -12.40 30.05 4.70
CA ALA A 424 -11.58 30.01 5.91
C ALA A 424 -11.32 31.40 6.48
N MET A 425 -11.11 32.40 5.63
CA MET A 425 -10.86 33.77 6.06
C MET A 425 -12.08 34.45 6.66
N LYS A 426 -13.29 34.16 6.16
CA LYS A 426 -14.54 34.75 6.61
C LYS A 426 -15.20 34.00 7.77
N HIS A 427 -14.76 32.78 8.05
CA HIS A 427 -15.44 31.91 8.98
C HIS A 427 -15.03 32.18 10.44
N PRO A 428 -15.98 32.48 11.34
CA PRO A 428 -15.67 32.64 12.76
C PRO A 428 -15.32 31.29 13.41
N ASP A 429 -14.62 31.35 14.53
CA ASP A 429 -14.36 30.16 15.35
C ASP A 429 -15.69 29.58 15.85
N VAL A 430 -15.79 28.25 15.81
CA VAL A 430 -17.01 27.57 16.23
C VAL A 430 -16.90 27.03 17.64
N PRO A 431 -17.94 27.33 18.48
CA PRO A 431 -17.93 26.93 19.88
C PRO A 431 -18.09 25.41 20.08
N CYS A 432 -18.47 24.65 19.05
CA CYS A 432 -18.72 23.22 19.17
C CYS A 432 -17.47 22.35 19.05
N GLY A 433 -16.26 22.93 18.91
CA GLY A 433 -15.00 22.22 18.79
C GLY A 433 -14.82 21.42 17.48
N LEU A 434 -15.70 21.59 16.50
CA LEU A 434 -15.53 20.94 15.19
C LEU A 434 -14.49 21.69 14.37
N VAL A 435 -13.59 20.92 13.79
CA VAL A 435 -12.41 21.47 13.10
C VAL A 435 -12.63 21.74 11.62
N THR A 436 -13.64 21.13 11.00
CA THR A 436 -13.99 21.36 9.60
C THR A 436 -15.45 21.73 9.42
N ASP A 437 -15.72 22.46 8.35
CA ASP A 437 -17.08 22.84 7.99
C ASP A 437 -17.92 21.63 7.57
N SER A 438 -17.30 20.64 6.95
CA SER A 438 -17.94 19.36 6.63
C SER A 438 -18.40 18.61 7.88
N GLU A 439 -17.62 18.64 8.95
CA GLU A 439 -17.99 18.00 10.22
C GLU A 439 -19.12 18.77 10.92
N ARG A 440 -19.04 20.10 10.92
CA ARG A 440 -20.13 20.95 11.42
C ARG A 440 -21.41 20.70 10.65
N ALA A 441 -21.37 20.73 9.33
CA ALA A 441 -22.50 20.46 8.48
C ALA A 441 -23.10 19.06 8.70
N ARG A 442 -22.27 18.04 8.87
CA ARG A 442 -22.72 16.68 9.21
C ARG A 442 -23.36 16.61 10.59
N LYS A 443 -22.77 17.25 11.59
CA LYS A 443 -23.31 17.25 12.97
C LYS A 443 -24.61 18.05 13.08
N SER A 444 -24.69 19.18 12.40
CA SER A 444 -25.90 20.04 12.38
C SER A 444 -27.04 19.47 11.55
N ARG A 445 -26.71 18.63 10.52
CA ARG A 445 -27.70 18.03 9.61
C ARG A 445 -27.69 16.49 9.75
N ARG A 446 -27.62 16.01 10.96
CA ARG A 446 -27.63 14.56 11.18
C ARG A 446 -28.87 13.93 10.54
N ARG A 447 -28.65 13.03 9.60
CA ARG A 447 -29.71 12.18 9.05
C ARG A 447 -29.98 11.05 10.01
N VAL A 448 -31.24 10.81 10.29
CA VAL A 448 -31.67 9.75 11.19
C VAL A 448 -32.61 8.83 10.43
N ARG A 449 -32.24 7.55 10.40
CA ARG A 449 -33.14 6.50 9.93
C ARG A 449 -34.11 6.19 11.08
N GLU A 450 -35.40 6.20 10.79
CA GLU A 450 -36.43 5.84 11.75
C GLU A 450 -37.12 4.55 11.37
N MET A 451 -37.40 3.73 12.36
CA MET A 451 -38.06 2.46 12.24
C MET A 451 -39.34 2.43 13.06
N LEU A 452 -40.36 1.76 12.58
CA LEU A 452 -41.61 1.60 13.31
C LEU A 452 -41.37 0.68 14.52
N ASN A 453 -41.74 1.12 15.71
CA ASN A 453 -41.65 0.35 16.93
C ASN A 453 -42.94 -0.50 17.18
N SER A 454 -42.90 -1.35 18.21
CA SER A 454 -44.03 -2.19 18.60
C SER A 454 -45.32 -1.45 19.03
N ARG A 455 -45.22 -0.13 19.25
CA ARG A 455 -46.37 0.70 19.66
C ARG A 455 -46.94 1.51 18.50
N GLY A 456 -46.49 1.28 17.27
CA GLY A 456 -46.89 2.03 16.09
C GLY A 456 -46.27 3.41 15.95
N GLY A 457 -45.28 3.76 16.79
CA GLY A 457 -44.55 5.02 16.73
C GLY A 457 -43.24 4.89 15.95
N TRP A 458 -42.76 6.00 15.38
CA TRP A 458 -41.46 6.02 14.70
C TRP A 458 -40.37 6.33 15.71
N GLU A 459 -39.40 5.42 15.82
CA GLU A 459 -38.20 5.60 16.66
C GLU A 459 -36.94 5.68 15.80
N ALA A 460 -36.04 6.56 16.23
CA ALA A 460 -34.77 6.74 15.55
C ALA A 460 -33.85 5.53 15.83
N TRP A 461 -33.33 4.95 14.77
CA TRP A 461 -32.26 3.99 14.87
C TRP A 461 -30.95 4.70 15.32
N PRO A 462 -30.18 4.24 16.27
CA PRO A 462 -30.19 2.97 17.03
C PRO A 462 -30.86 3.05 18.42
N LYS A 463 -31.83 3.92 18.65
CA LYS A 463 -32.51 4.04 19.94
C LYS A 463 -33.49 2.88 20.19
N ALA A 464 -33.82 2.14 19.14
CA ALA A 464 -34.61 0.92 19.30
C ALA A 464 -33.87 -0.05 20.20
N ARG A 465 -34.52 -0.57 21.24
CA ARG A 465 -33.92 -1.52 22.17
C ARG A 465 -33.70 -2.85 21.47
N PRO A 466 -32.46 -3.40 21.49
CA PRO A 466 -32.26 -4.76 21.03
C PRO A 466 -33.03 -5.74 21.93
N VAL A 467 -33.60 -6.76 21.29
CA VAL A 467 -34.40 -7.79 21.96
C VAL A 467 -33.80 -9.14 21.62
N ALA A 468 -33.94 -10.10 22.52
CA ALA A 468 -33.46 -11.45 22.27
C ALA A 468 -34.18 -12.13 21.08
N LEU A 469 -33.49 -13.03 20.38
CA LEU A 469 -34.03 -13.65 19.16
C LEU A 469 -35.21 -14.59 19.43
N ASP A 470 -35.33 -15.14 20.64
CA ASP A 470 -36.44 -15.98 21.09
C ASP A 470 -37.75 -15.19 21.31
N GLU A 471 -37.67 -13.87 21.43
CA GLU A 471 -38.81 -12.97 21.50
C GLU A 471 -39.32 -12.49 20.12
N VAL A 472 -38.86 -13.10 19.02
CA VAL A 472 -39.29 -12.75 17.68
C VAL A 472 -40.74 -13.14 17.43
N PHE A 473 -41.58 -12.17 17.16
CA PHE A 473 -42.96 -12.42 16.77
C PHE A 473 -43.03 -13.04 15.37
N VAL A 474 -43.61 -14.21 15.28
CA VAL A 474 -44.04 -14.77 14.01
C VAL A 474 -45.29 -13.99 13.57
N PRO A 475 -45.31 -13.37 12.38
CA PRO A 475 -46.54 -12.74 11.91
C PRO A 475 -47.66 -13.76 11.93
N LYS A 476 -48.82 -13.40 12.51
CA LYS A 476 -50.01 -14.24 12.38
C LYS A 476 -50.23 -14.55 10.91
N LYS A 477 -50.27 -15.82 10.55
CA LYS A 477 -50.72 -16.20 9.20
C LYS A 477 -52.05 -15.49 8.96
N PRO A 478 -52.25 -14.84 7.80
CA PRO A 478 -53.58 -14.33 7.48
C PRO A 478 -54.57 -15.48 7.70
N SER A 479 -55.61 -15.22 8.47
CA SER A 479 -56.66 -16.16 8.70
C SER A 479 -57.21 -16.63 7.36
N ALA A 480 -57.49 -17.92 7.19
CA ALA A 480 -57.93 -18.52 5.94
C ALA A 480 -59.31 -18.01 5.44
N ASP A 481 -59.94 -17.17 6.24
CA ASP A 481 -61.19 -16.50 5.88
C ASP A 481 -60.83 -15.18 5.15
N GLY A 482 -60.96 -15.21 3.84
CA GLY A 482 -60.61 -14.18 2.87
C GLY A 482 -61.40 -12.89 2.94
N ALA A 483 -61.55 -12.30 4.09
CA ALA A 483 -61.95 -10.90 4.21
C ALA A 483 -60.65 -10.06 4.20
N ALA A 484 -60.31 -9.54 3.00
CA ALA A 484 -59.34 -8.48 2.84
C ALA A 484 -59.84 -7.28 3.62
N ASP A 485 -59.35 -7.10 4.83
CA ASP A 485 -59.54 -5.91 5.62
C ASP A 485 -58.67 -4.82 5.03
N GLU A 486 -59.20 -4.16 4.01
CA GLU A 486 -58.54 -3.04 3.25
C GLU A 486 -58.16 -1.82 4.11
N GLN A 487 -58.35 -1.88 5.42
CA GLN A 487 -58.17 -0.75 6.33
C GLN A 487 -57.22 -1.02 7.50
N GLN A 488 -56.47 -2.09 7.51
CA GLN A 488 -55.44 -2.18 8.57
C GLN A 488 -54.23 -1.33 8.20
N PRO A 489 -53.87 -0.34 9.01
CA PRO A 489 -52.69 0.46 8.73
C PRO A 489 -51.47 -0.45 8.65
N LEU A 490 -50.75 -0.34 7.54
CA LEU A 490 -49.48 -0.98 7.34
C LEU A 490 -48.63 -0.91 8.62
N GLY A 491 -48.23 -2.04 9.18
CA GLY A 491 -47.34 -2.07 10.33
C GLY A 491 -47.98 -2.30 11.69
N GLN A 492 -49.20 -2.86 11.78
CA GLN A 492 -49.84 -3.16 13.07
C GLN A 492 -49.23 -4.31 13.87
N ALA A 493 -48.57 -5.24 13.20
CA ALA A 493 -47.92 -6.34 13.89
C ALA A 493 -46.43 -6.04 14.11
N PRO A 494 -45.97 -5.91 15.36
CA PRO A 494 -44.57 -5.74 15.64
C PRO A 494 -43.82 -7.02 15.33
N VAL A 495 -42.67 -6.90 14.68
CA VAL A 495 -41.76 -7.99 14.40
C VAL A 495 -40.36 -7.64 14.92
N LEU A 496 -39.75 -8.57 15.57
CA LEU A 496 -38.36 -8.47 16.02
C LEU A 496 -37.42 -8.94 14.92
N ARG A 497 -36.49 -8.08 14.56
CA ARG A 497 -35.50 -8.34 13.53
C ARG A 497 -34.10 -8.13 14.05
N PRO A 498 -33.11 -8.80 13.49
CA PRO A 498 -31.71 -8.52 13.81
C PRO A 498 -31.40 -7.03 13.69
N ALA A 499 -30.58 -6.54 14.60
CA ALA A 499 -30.27 -5.12 14.70
C ALA A 499 -29.77 -4.50 13.39
N LEU A 500 -29.17 -5.31 12.55
CA LEU A 500 -28.56 -4.89 11.31
C LEU A 500 -29.48 -4.78 10.12
N MET A 501 -30.60 -5.43 10.18
CA MET A 501 -31.69 -5.33 9.20
C MET A 501 -31.34 -5.63 7.75
N GLU A 502 -30.09 -5.58 7.39
CA GLU A 502 -29.58 -5.81 6.06
C GLU A 502 -28.46 -6.85 6.10
N PRO A 503 -28.82 -8.12 6.27
CA PRO A 503 -27.86 -9.21 6.25
C PRO A 503 -27.23 -9.36 4.87
N ASP A 504 -26.09 -10.04 4.86
CA ASP A 504 -25.56 -10.51 3.59
C ASP A 504 -26.56 -11.42 2.90
N VAL A 505 -26.74 -11.22 1.62
CA VAL A 505 -27.68 -11.98 0.80
C VAL A 505 -26.99 -12.71 -0.34
N LEU A 506 -27.40 -13.96 -0.53
CA LEU A 506 -27.10 -14.70 -1.74
C LEU A 506 -28.15 -14.37 -2.79
N ARG A 507 -27.73 -13.78 -3.89
CA ARG A 507 -28.63 -13.40 -5.00
C ARG A 507 -28.36 -14.24 -6.22
N ARG A 508 -29.44 -14.67 -6.87
CA ARG A 508 -29.37 -15.27 -8.18
C ARG A 508 -29.16 -14.18 -9.24
N THR A 509 -28.13 -14.32 -10.05
CA THR A 509 -27.92 -13.45 -11.21
C THR A 509 -28.90 -13.78 -12.35
N GLY A 510 -29.03 -12.88 -13.32
CA GLY A 510 -29.87 -13.12 -14.51
C GLY A 510 -29.45 -14.33 -15.34
N ALA A 511 -28.22 -14.83 -15.18
CA ALA A 511 -27.71 -16.04 -15.83
C ALA A 511 -28.11 -17.35 -15.12
N GLY A 512 -28.87 -17.28 -14.03
CA GLY A 512 -29.25 -18.45 -13.24
C GLY A 512 -28.25 -18.91 -12.19
N GLU A 513 -27.20 -18.17 -11.97
CA GLU A 513 -26.18 -18.41 -10.96
C GLU A 513 -26.49 -17.63 -9.66
N LEU A 514 -25.92 -18.10 -8.56
CA LEU A 514 -26.03 -17.42 -7.27
C LEU A 514 -24.75 -16.63 -7.00
N ALA A 515 -24.89 -15.38 -6.60
CA ALA A 515 -23.79 -14.54 -6.19
C ALA A 515 -23.97 -14.09 -4.74
N LEU A 516 -22.91 -14.14 -3.95
CA LEU A 516 -22.86 -13.52 -2.63
C LEU A 516 -22.54 -12.03 -2.83
N LEU A 517 -23.54 -11.19 -2.61
CA LEU A 517 -23.41 -9.75 -2.73
C LEU A 517 -23.41 -9.10 -1.35
N PRO A 518 -22.46 -8.22 -1.05
CA PRO A 518 -22.49 -7.45 0.18
C PRO A 518 -23.66 -6.47 0.17
N SER A 519 -24.33 -6.31 1.29
CA SER A 519 -25.30 -5.26 1.45
C SER A 519 -24.60 -3.90 1.46
N ARG A 520 -24.85 -3.08 0.44
CA ARG A 520 -24.27 -1.74 0.34
C ARG A 520 -24.76 -0.77 1.44
N GLU A 521 -25.92 -1.01 1.99
CA GLU A 521 -26.52 -0.13 2.98
C GLU A 521 -26.00 -0.40 4.41
N ALA A 522 -25.55 -1.61 4.69
CA ALA A 522 -24.94 -1.97 5.97
C ALA A 522 -23.64 -1.21 6.25
N TYR A 523 -22.95 -0.75 5.19
CA TYR A 523 -21.65 -0.06 5.32
C TYR A 523 -21.75 1.39 5.82
N GLY A 524 -22.93 1.94 5.94
CA GLY A 524 -22.98 3.40 5.97
C GLY A 524 -22.89 4.03 7.34
N ARG A 525 -23.10 3.36 8.50
CA ARG A 525 -23.60 4.17 9.62
C ARG A 525 -23.23 3.78 11.04
N GLU A 526 -22.74 2.58 11.29
CA GLU A 526 -22.16 2.25 12.59
C GLU A 526 -21.02 1.26 12.43
N GLN A 527 -19.83 1.76 12.65
CA GLN A 527 -18.59 1.03 12.35
C GLN A 527 -18.49 -0.33 13.07
N LYS A 528 -18.86 -0.40 14.33
CA LYS A 528 -18.83 -1.67 15.09
C LYS A 528 -19.74 -2.74 14.52
N VAL A 529 -20.88 -2.32 14.03
CA VAL A 529 -21.89 -3.20 13.46
C VAL A 529 -21.50 -3.64 12.05
N ALA A 530 -20.95 -2.71 11.26
CA ALA A 530 -20.37 -3.03 9.96
C ALA A 530 -19.16 -3.97 10.07
N ASP A 531 -18.34 -3.80 11.09
CA ASP A 531 -17.18 -4.66 11.34
C ASP A 531 -17.60 -6.08 11.74
N GLN A 532 -18.63 -6.23 12.57
CA GLN A 532 -19.20 -7.54 12.92
C GLN A 532 -19.78 -8.25 11.68
N LEU A 533 -20.57 -7.55 10.89
CA LEU A 533 -21.10 -8.04 9.61
C LEU A 533 -20.00 -8.44 8.64
N ASN A 534 -18.97 -7.64 8.52
CA ASN A 534 -17.83 -7.94 7.68
C ASN A 534 -17.12 -9.21 8.12
N ASN A 535 -16.92 -9.39 9.43
CA ASN A 535 -16.28 -10.58 9.97
C ASN A 535 -17.10 -11.84 9.73
N GLU A 536 -18.41 -11.79 10.00
CA GLU A 536 -19.31 -12.93 9.75
C GLU A 536 -19.43 -13.24 8.26
N ARG A 537 -19.52 -12.22 7.40
CA ARG A 537 -19.54 -12.38 5.95
C ARG A 537 -18.25 -13.00 5.41
N LEU A 538 -17.09 -12.55 5.90
CA LEU A 538 -15.80 -13.09 5.50
C LEU A 538 -15.67 -14.55 5.92
N ASP A 539 -16.16 -14.92 7.09
CA ASP A 539 -16.16 -16.29 7.55
C ASP A 539 -17.11 -17.15 6.73
N LEU A 540 -18.29 -16.65 6.42
CA LEU A 540 -19.24 -17.32 5.53
C LEU A 540 -18.66 -17.51 4.13
N ALA A 541 -18.10 -16.47 3.54
CA ALA A 541 -17.47 -16.53 2.22
C ALA A 541 -16.30 -17.52 2.20
N LYS A 542 -15.46 -17.54 3.23
CA LYS A 542 -14.38 -18.51 3.39
C LYS A 542 -14.91 -19.94 3.52
N TRP A 543 -16.00 -20.12 4.26
CA TRP A 543 -16.58 -21.42 4.48
C TRP A 543 -17.21 -21.97 3.19
N VAL A 544 -17.98 -21.16 2.47
CA VAL A 544 -18.57 -21.56 1.19
C VAL A 544 -17.47 -21.87 0.16
N ARG A 545 -16.38 -21.09 0.15
CA ARG A 545 -15.19 -21.37 -0.68
C ARG A 545 -14.54 -22.72 -0.35
N ARG A 546 -14.42 -23.07 0.93
CA ARG A 546 -13.90 -24.38 1.34
C ARG A 546 -14.76 -25.53 0.85
N LEU A 547 -16.08 -25.36 0.85
CA LEU A 547 -17.03 -26.38 0.43
C LEU A 547 -17.03 -26.59 -1.09
N THR A 548 -16.92 -25.51 -1.87
CA THR A 548 -17.09 -25.56 -3.33
C THR A 548 -15.78 -25.64 -4.08
N GLY A 549 -14.67 -25.29 -3.43
CA GLY A 549 -13.37 -25.11 -4.10
C GLY A 549 -13.34 -23.94 -5.09
N TRP A 550 -14.42 -23.21 -5.22
CA TRP A 550 -14.56 -22.13 -6.19
C TRP A 550 -14.22 -20.79 -5.55
N ARG A 551 -13.65 -19.89 -6.33
CA ARG A 551 -13.60 -18.46 -5.97
C ARG A 551 -15.00 -17.92 -6.02
N MET A 552 -15.53 -17.72 -4.85
CA MET A 552 -16.94 -17.44 -4.68
C MET A 552 -17.32 -16.04 -5.13
N ARG A 553 -17.78 -15.97 -6.36
CA ARG A 553 -18.72 -14.90 -6.71
C ARG A 553 -20.01 -15.48 -7.23
N VAL A 554 -19.95 -16.65 -7.86
CA VAL A 554 -21.11 -17.21 -8.55
C VAL A 554 -21.15 -18.74 -8.40
N VAL A 555 -22.27 -19.28 -7.97
CA VAL A 555 -22.49 -20.71 -7.77
C VAL A 555 -23.71 -21.14 -8.58
N PRO A 556 -23.64 -22.22 -9.39
CA PRO A 556 -24.80 -22.74 -10.08
C PRO A 556 -25.93 -23.11 -9.12
N LEU A 557 -27.17 -22.74 -9.44
CA LEU A 557 -28.32 -22.93 -8.57
C LEU A 557 -28.51 -24.39 -8.16
N ALA A 558 -28.31 -25.32 -9.09
CA ALA A 558 -28.43 -26.75 -8.80
C ALA A 558 -27.40 -27.24 -7.77
N LEU A 559 -26.18 -26.75 -7.86
CA LEU A 559 -25.12 -27.06 -6.86
C LEU A 559 -25.43 -26.40 -5.51
N TRP A 560 -25.96 -25.19 -5.53
CA TRP A 560 -26.41 -24.50 -4.33
C TRP A 560 -27.47 -25.33 -3.60
N GLN A 561 -28.58 -25.64 -4.23
CA GLN A 561 -29.71 -26.32 -3.61
C GLN A 561 -29.36 -27.74 -3.12
N LYS A 562 -28.56 -28.47 -3.87
CA LYS A 562 -28.28 -29.88 -3.58
C LYS A 562 -27.17 -30.08 -2.54
N LYS A 563 -26.17 -29.22 -2.52
CA LYS A 563 -24.96 -29.43 -1.71
C LYS A 563 -24.64 -28.31 -0.73
N ILE A 564 -24.83 -27.05 -1.10
CA ILE A 564 -24.33 -25.94 -0.30
C ILE A 564 -25.37 -25.50 0.71
N GLN A 565 -26.59 -25.32 0.28
CA GLN A 565 -27.67 -24.86 1.14
C GLN A 565 -27.86 -25.74 2.38
N PRO A 566 -27.98 -27.09 2.28
CA PRO A 566 -28.14 -27.94 3.46
C PRO A 566 -26.97 -27.84 4.44
N LEU A 567 -25.74 -27.81 3.92
CA LEU A 567 -24.54 -27.68 4.74
C LEU A 567 -24.43 -26.30 5.37
N LEU A 568 -24.89 -25.27 4.68
CA LEU A 568 -24.95 -23.92 5.22
C LEU A 568 -25.97 -23.82 6.36
N GLU A 569 -27.15 -24.38 6.16
CA GLU A 569 -28.19 -24.42 7.20
C GLU A 569 -27.71 -25.18 8.45
N GLU A 570 -27.07 -26.32 8.27
CA GLU A 570 -26.49 -27.10 9.38
C GLU A 570 -25.41 -26.30 10.11
N LYS A 571 -24.50 -25.63 9.37
CA LYS A 571 -23.41 -24.85 9.94
C LYS A 571 -23.90 -23.62 10.69
N LEU A 572 -24.88 -22.93 10.11
CA LEU A 572 -25.47 -21.72 10.72
C LEU A 572 -26.29 -22.06 11.95
N ALA A 573 -27.01 -23.16 11.92
CA ALA A 573 -27.71 -23.68 13.08
C ALA A 573 -26.74 -24.03 14.22
N ALA A 574 -25.63 -24.70 13.91
CA ALA A 574 -24.59 -25.01 14.90
C ALA A 574 -23.95 -23.75 15.50
N ASN A 575 -23.87 -22.65 14.73
CA ASN A 575 -23.36 -21.35 15.19
C ASN A 575 -24.44 -20.41 15.73
N GLN A 576 -25.65 -20.89 15.93
CA GLN A 576 -26.81 -20.08 16.34
C GLN A 576 -27.14 -18.91 15.39
N THR A 577 -26.81 -19.04 14.11
CA THR A 577 -27.09 -18.04 13.07
C THR A 577 -28.06 -18.67 12.06
N PRO A 578 -29.36 -18.71 12.32
CA PRO A 578 -30.32 -19.39 11.46
C PRO A 578 -30.54 -18.64 10.14
N VAL A 579 -30.78 -19.38 9.08
CA VAL A 579 -31.25 -18.82 7.81
C VAL A 579 -32.68 -18.32 8.01
N GLU A 580 -32.94 -17.05 7.77
CA GLU A 580 -34.21 -16.42 8.09
C GLU A 580 -35.25 -16.68 6.99
N GLN A 581 -34.85 -16.53 5.75
CA GLN A 581 -35.74 -16.75 4.60
C GLN A 581 -34.98 -17.10 3.33
N PHE A 582 -35.64 -17.92 2.49
CA PHE A 582 -35.38 -18.08 1.08
C PHE A 582 -36.48 -17.37 0.31
N ARG A 583 -36.17 -16.31 -0.40
CA ARG A 583 -37.14 -15.52 -1.13
C ARG A 583 -36.82 -15.51 -2.63
N ARG A 584 -37.84 -15.66 -3.45
CA ARG A 584 -37.76 -15.46 -4.90
C ARG A 584 -38.32 -14.08 -5.22
N GLU A 585 -37.45 -13.19 -5.71
CA GLU A 585 -37.85 -11.90 -6.24
C GLU A 585 -37.44 -11.82 -7.71
N ASP A 586 -38.38 -11.64 -8.61
CA ASP A 586 -38.17 -11.63 -10.05
C ASP A 586 -37.33 -12.84 -10.51
N ASN A 587 -36.21 -12.61 -11.14
CA ASN A 587 -35.27 -13.66 -11.53
C ASN A 587 -34.15 -13.90 -10.52
N GLN A 588 -34.31 -13.43 -9.29
CA GLN A 588 -33.30 -13.56 -8.25
C GLN A 588 -33.78 -14.43 -7.08
N LEU A 589 -32.93 -15.33 -6.63
CA LEU A 589 -33.10 -16.05 -5.39
C LEU A 589 -32.31 -15.33 -4.30
N LEU A 590 -33.02 -14.84 -3.28
CA LEU A 590 -32.42 -14.20 -2.12
C LEU A 590 -32.39 -15.18 -0.96
N VAL A 591 -31.20 -15.34 -0.37
CA VAL A 591 -31.01 -16.07 0.88
C VAL A 591 -30.66 -15.04 1.94
N GLN A 592 -31.57 -14.83 2.87
CA GLN A 592 -31.41 -13.91 3.97
C GLN A 592 -30.94 -14.65 5.22
N LEU A 593 -29.83 -14.20 5.78
CA LEU A 593 -29.23 -14.75 6.99
C LEU A 593 -29.55 -13.85 8.19
N ARG A 594 -29.79 -14.46 9.34
CA ARG A 594 -29.89 -13.73 10.58
C ARG A 594 -28.49 -13.64 11.22
N LEU A 595 -27.96 -12.43 11.32
CA LEU A 595 -26.65 -12.17 11.88
C LEU A 595 -26.77 -11.56 13.27
N GLY A 596 -26.00 -12.10 14.22
CA GLY A 596 -26.00 -11.64 15.59
C GLY A 596 -27.22 -12.10 16.42
N GLN A 597 -27.14 -11.90 17.71
CA GLN A 597 -28.19 -12.29 18.68
C GLN A 597 -29.13 -11.13 19.05
N GLN A 598 -28.98 -9.98 18.41
CA GLN A 598 -29.77 -8.78 18.71
C GLN A 598 -30.85 -8.57 17.65
N ALA A 599 -32.03 -8.35 18.09
CA ALA A 599 -33.14 -7.96 17.26
C ALA A 599 -33.74 -6.64 17.79
N VAL A 600 -34.32 -5.85 16.92
CA VAL A 600 -35.03 -4.61 17.26
C VAL A 600 -36.50 -4.73 16.87
N PRO A 601 -37.40 -4.18 17.65
CA PRO A 601 -38.82 -4.21 17.32
C PRO A 601 -39.07 -3.37 16.06
N ALA A 602 -39.78 -3.97 15.11
CA ALA A 602 -40.15 -3.32 13.86
C ALA A 602 -41.52 -3.82 13.40
N TYR A 603 -42.24 -2.98 12.66
CA TYR A 603 -43.37 -3.45 11.87
C TYR A 603 -42.87 -3.98 10.54
N VAL A 604 -43.60 -4.94 10.00
CA VAL A 604 -43.34 -5.54 8.73
C VAL A 604 -44.53 -5.40 7.77
N ASP A 605 -44.23 -5.46 6.48
CA ASP A 605 -45.27 -5.59 5.45
C ASP A 605 -45.85 -7.03 5.42
N SER A 606 -46.78 -7.27 4.51
CA SER A 606 -47.39 -8.59 4.29
C SER A 606 -46.38 -9.68 3.93
N HIS A 607 -45.19 -9.33 3.50
CA HIS A 607 -44.11 -10.24 3.13
C HIS A 607 -43.07 -10.45 4.24
N GLY A 608 -43.27 -9.85 5.42
CA GLY A 608 -42.36 -9.96 6.55
C GLY A 608 -41.12 -9.06 6.44
N VAL A 609 -41.13 -8.06 5.57
CA VAL A 609 -40.05 -7.07 5.45
C VAL A 609 -40.30 -5.92 6.42
N ALA A 610 -39.27 -5.56 7.17
CA ALA A 610 -39.37 -4.44 8.11
C ALA A 610 -39.64 -3.10 7.41
N LEU A 611 -40.62 -2.37 7.93
CA LEU A 611 -40.99 -1.06 7.41
C LEU A 611 -40.09 0.02 8.01
N TRP A 612 -39.31 0.59 7.13
CA TRP A 612 -38.51 1.77 7.41
C TRP A 612 -39.19 3.00 6.83
N ARG A 613 -38.97 4.12 7.45
CA ARG A 613 -39.32 5.36 6.76
C ARG A 613 -38.50 5.47 5.50
N PRO A 614 -39.18 5.67 4.33
CA PRO A 614 -38.48 5.66 3.05
C PRO A 614 -37.44 6.79 2.93
N LEU A 615 -37.60 7.87 3.67
CA LEU A 615 -36.72 9.02 3.66
C LEU A 615 -36.10 9.24 5.03
N GLU A 616 -34.81 9.38 5.06
CA GLU A 616 -34.09 9.85 6.24
C GLU A 616 -34.41 11.31 6.49
N ARG A 617 -34.93 11.63 7.65
CA ARG A 617 -35.11 13.00 8.03
C ARG A 617 -33.90 13.59 8.74
N GLN A 618 -33.68 14.86 8.57
CA GLN A 618 -32.67 15.58 9.31
C GLN A 618 -33.19 15.94 10.72
N VAL A 619 -32.40 15.56 11.72
CA VAL A 619 -32.66 15.93 13.10
C VAL A 619 -31.57 16.90 13.51
N ILE A 620 -31.99 18.06 14.02
CA ILE A 620 -31.09 19.09 14.53
C ILE A 620 -30.61 18.65 15.92
N ASN A 621 -29.31 18.63 16.13
CA ASN A 621 -28.74 18.41 17.45
C ASN A 621 -29.15 19.55 18.38
N PRO A 622 -29.56 19.29 19.63
CA PRO A 622 -29.96 20.35 20.57
C PRO A 622 -28.87 21.43 20.75
N THR A 623 -27.61 21.07 20.77
CA THR A 623 -26.49 22.02 20.82
C THR A 623 -26.38 22.89 19.56
N CYS A 624 -26.77 22.37 18.40
CA CYS A 624 -26.81 23.15 17.17
C CYS A 624 -28.07 24.07 17.10
N ALA A 625 -29.19 23.63 17.65
CA ALA A 625 -30.40 24.40 17.68
C ALA A 625 -30.27 25.72 18.51
N GLY A 626 -29.42 25.68 19.55
CA GLY A 626 -29.09 26.86 20.35
C GLY A 626 -27.85 27.62 19.87
N CYS A 627 -27.24 27.26 18.76
CA CYS A 627 -26.02 27.88 18.26
C CYS A 627 -26.33 29.09 17.38
N GLY A 628 -25.76 30.26 17.69
CA GLY A 628 -25.96 31.51 16.90
C GLY A 628 -25.42 31.39 15.46
N LEU A 629 -24.54 30.45 15.19
CA LEU A 629 -23.98 30.17 13.87
C LEU A 629 -24.71 29.05 13.09
N TYR A 630 -25.85 28.59 13.60
CA TYR A 630 -26.57 27.46 12.98
C TYR A 630 -27.00 27.74 11.53
N GLY A 631 -27.42 28.99 11.23
CA GLY A 631 -27.79 29.41 9.87
C GLY A 631 -26.64 29.23 8.88
N GLU A 632 -25.47 29.74 9.23
CA GLU A 632 -24.25 29.60 8.40
C GLU A 632 -23.79 28.12 8.27
N CYS A 633 -23.83 27.39 9.37
CA CYS A 633 -23.52 25.96 9.36
C CYS A 633 -24.48 25.14 8.47
N ARG A 634 -25.72 25.57 8.32
CA ARG A 634 -26.69 24.90 7.47
C ARG A 634 -26.42 25.10 5.98
N GLU A 635 -25.83 26.22 5.61
CA GLU A 635 -25.53 26.57 4.23
C GLU A 635 -24.15 26.04 3.76
N LEU A 636 -23.37 25.48 4.68
CA LEU A 636 -22.06 24.93 4.35
C LEU A 636 -22.12 23.82 3.28
N LYS A 637 -21.36 24.00 2.24
CA LYS A 637 -21.19 22.98 1.20
C LYS A 637 -20.27 21.85 1.70
N PRO A 638 -20.48 20.60 1.27
CA PRO A 638 -19.64 19.46 1.68
C PRO A 638 -18.15 19.58 1.30
N ALA A 639 -17.82 20.49 0.40
CA ALA A 639 -16.50 20.64 -0.19
C ALA A 639 -15.74 21.85 0.40
N THR A 640 -15.73 22.01 1.71
CA THR A 640 -14.83 22.97 2.35
C THR A 640 -13.41 22.42 2.38
N GLY A 641 -12.44 23.25 1.97
CA GLY A 641 -11.04 22.84 1.86
C GLY A 641 -10.29 22.83 3.19
N VAL A 642 -9.00 22.55 3.12
CA VAL A 642 -8.12 22.37 4.30
C VAL A 642 -7.68 23.66 4.97
N ALA A 643 -7.84 24.81 4.33
CA ALA A 643 -7.34 26.09 4.86
C ALA A 643 -7.94 26.47 6.22
N LEU A 644 -9.24 26.20 6.44
CA LEU A 644 -9.87 26.42 7.72
C LEU A 644 -9.25 25.56 8.83
N LEU A 645 -8.88 24.32 8.50
CA LEU A 645 -8.21 23.45 9.43
C LEU A 645 -6.83 23.96 9.79
N TRP A 646 -6.05 24.46 8.81
CA TRP A 646 -4.74 25.07 9.08
C TRP A 646 -4.85 26.24 10.07
N LYS A 647 -5.84 27.10 9.87
CA LYS A 647 -6.10 28.22 10.78
C LYS A 647 -6.44 27.72 12.19
N ARG A 648 -7.32 26.73 12.33
CA ARG A 648 -7.74 26.16 13.62
C ARG A 648 -6.66 25.39 14.35
N LEU A 649 -5.83 24.67 13.63
CA LEU A 649 -4.65 24.01 14.19
C LEU A 649 -3.52 24.99 14.48
N LYS A 650 -3.74 26.30 14.21
CA LYS A 650 -2.73 27.34 14.36
C LYS A 650 -1.45 27.06 13.56
N LEU A 651 -1.59 26.47 12.38
CA LEU A 651 -0.48 26.26 11.44
C LEU A 651 -0.19 27.56 10.67
N VAL A 652 -1.20 28.39 10.48
CA VAL A 652 -1.11 29.70 9.86
C VAL A 652 -1.75 30.76 10.75
N ASP A 653 -1.27 32.00 10.64
CA ASP A 653 -1.85 33.19 11.27
C ASP A 653 -3.07 33.71 10.48
N GLU A 654 -3.60 34.85 10.89
CA GLU A 654 -4.77 35.49 10.24
C GLU A 654 -4.49 35.91 8.79
N ASN A 655 -3.23 36.14 8.44
CA ASN A 655 -2.77 36.53 7.10
C ASN A 655 -2.34 35.34 6.26
N GLY A 656 -2.48 34.10 6.74
CA GLY A 656 -2.04 32.89 6.07
C GLY A 656 -0.55 32.61 6.16
N ARG A 657 0.21 33.35 6.98
CA ARG A 657 1.62 33.10 7.19
C ARG A 657 1.81 31.91 8.12
N PRO A 658 2.65 30.94 7.76
CA PRO A 658 2.95 29.82 8.66
C PRO A 658 3.51 30.27 10.00
N THR A 659 2.89 29.83 11.07
CA THR A 659 3.36 30.01 12.47
C THR A 659 4.58 29.13 12.74
N GLN A 660 5.17 29.19 13.93
CA GLN A 660 6.24 28.27 14.36
C GLN A 660 5.79 26.80 14.20
N ARG A 661 4.57 26.47 14.63
CA ARG A 661 3.96 25.14 14.43
C ARG A 661 3.84 24.79 12.95
N GLY A 662 3.33 25.70 12.13
CA GLY A 662 3.24 25.51 10.67
C GLY A 662 4.61 25.35 10.01
N ARG A 663 5.60 26.06 10.50
CA ARG A 663 7.01 25.92 10.05
C ARG A 663 7.54 24.52 10.33
N VAL A 664 7.39 23.99 11.55
CA VAL A 664 7.78 22.60 11.86
C VAL A 664 7.04 21.61 10.95
N VAL A 665 5.73 21.79 10.76
CA VAL A 665 4.95 20.94 9.84
C VAL A 665 5.47 21.01 8.41
N SER A 666 5.95 22.17 7.96
CA SER A 666 6.48 22.33 6.60
C SER A 666 7.80 21.59 6.33
N PHE A 667 8.56 21.25 7.37
CA PHE A 667 9.83 20.57 7.21
C PHE A 667 9.70 19.07 6.95
N PHE A 668 8.60 18.45 7.33
CA PHE A 668 8.44 17.00 7.31
C PHE A 668 7.27 16.57 6.43
N SER A 669 7.53 15.57 5.60
CA SER A 669 6.47 14.92 4.82
C SER A 669 5.52 14.12 5.74
N GLN A 670 4.38 13.74 5.21
CA GLN A 670 3.34 13.02 5.94
C GLN A 670 2.91 13.78 7.21
N SER A 671 2.46 13.08 8.23
CA SER A 671 2.00 13.68 9.50
C SER A 671 3.13 13.93 10.51
N TYR A 672 4.37 13.64 10.19
CA TYR A 672 5.48 13.70 11.16
C TYR A 672 5.63 15.08 11.78
N GLY A 673 5.52 16.13 10.97
CA GLY A 673 5.61 17.51 11.46
C GLY A 673 4.56 17.86 12.50
N LEU A 674 3.33 17.32 12.42
CA LEU A 674 2.30 17.48 13.45
C LEU A 674 2.72 16.80 14.75
N GLY A 675 3.24 15.59 14.68
CA GLY A 675 3.72 14.86 15.85
C GLY A 675 4.88 15.55 16.55
N ILE A 676 5.86 16.00 15.76
CA ILE A 676 7.04 16.74 16.28
C ILE A 676 6.61 18.06 16.91
N ALA A 677 5.74 18.83 16.25
CA ALA A 677 5.25 20.10 16.80
C ALA A 677 4.49 19.89 18.11
N ALA A 678 3.59 18.91 18.19
CA ALA A 678 2.86 18.58 19.42
C ALA A 678 3.81 18.17 20.56
N ALA A 679 4.82 17.34 20.25
CA ALA A 679 5.81 16.91 21.23
C ALA A 679 6.74 18.05 21.71
N LEU A 680 7.07 18.99 20.83
CA LEU A 680 7.81 20.20 21.20
C LEU A 680 7.00 21.11 22.10
N GLU A 681 5.69 21.14 21.99
CA GLU A 681 4.79 21.91 22.86
C GLU A 681 4.52 21.22 24.21
N ASP A 682 4.83 19.94 24.33
CA ASP A 682 4.73 19.19 25.60
C ASP A 682 6.00 19.38 26.43
N GLU A 683 5.96 20.34 27.33
CA GLU A 683 7.10 20.65 28.24
C GLU A 683 7.42 19.49 29.21
N SER A 684 6.48 18.57 29.45
CA SER A 684 6.68 17.40 30.29
C SER A 684 7.57 16.32 29.62
N LEU A 685 7.76 16.42 28.29
CA LEU A 685 8.60 15.51 27.51
C LEU A 685 10.00 16.09 27.34
N PRO A 686 11.05 15.57 28.06
CA PRO A 686 12.42 16.04 27.90
C PRO A 686 12.91 15.83 26.46
N ILE A 687 13.69 16.77 25.92
CA ILE A 687 14.21 16.68 24.55
C ILE A 687 15.11 15.44 24.38
N GLY A 688 15.85 15.06 25.41
CA GLY A 688 16.69 13.86 25.41
C GLY A 688 15.91 12.56 25.28
N GLU A 689 14.62 12.54 25.68
CA GLU A 689 13.70 11.41 25.46
C GLU A 689 12.98 11.57 24.12
N LEU A 690 12.53 12.78 23.80
CA LEU A 690 11.85 13.08 22.54
C LEU A 690 12.65 12.59 21.34
N VAL A 691 13.95 12.78 21.33
CA VAL A 691 14.81 12.39 20.22
C VAL A 691 14.69 10.89 19.88
N TYR A 692 14.45 10.02 20.87
CA TYR A 692 14.21 8.59 20.65
C TYR A 692 12.73 8.31 20.33
N GLU A 693 11.81 9.02 20.99
CA GLU A 693 10.38 8.89 20.70
C GLU A 693 10.05 9.18 19.23
N LEU A 694 10.86 9.97 18.53
CA LEU A 694 10.74 10.22 17.09
C LEU A 694 10.79 8.94 16.25
N ALA A 695 11.43 7.87 16.72
CA ALA A 695 11.41 6.58 16.03
C ALA A 695 10.01 5.96 15.97
N ASN A 696 9.09 6.36 16.87
CA ASN A 696 7.71 5.89 16.88
C ASN A 696 6.86 6.47 15.77
N LEU A 697 7.27 7.55 15.08
CA LEU A 697 6.52 8.17 13.99
C LEU A 697 6.30 7.21 12.82
N ASP A 698 7.27 6.31 12.57
CA ASP A 698 7.20 5.32 11.48
C ASP A 698 7.28 3.86 11.96
N ALA A 699 7.15 3.64 13.27
CA ALA A 699 7.36 2.32 13.88
C ALA A 699 6.31 1.27 13.49
N GLY A 700 5.09 1.69 13.25
CA GLY A 700 3.97 0.78 13.04
C GLY A 700 3.67 -0.10 14.27
N TYR A 701 2.80 -1.09 14.09
CA TYR A 701 2.28 -1.94 15.18
C TYR A 701 3.26 -3.02 15.68
N ARG A 702 4.42 -3.18 15.06
CA ARG A 702 5.33 -4.31 15.34
C ARG A 702 6.18 -4.11 16.58
N PHE A 703 6.38 -2.86 16.98
CA PHE A 703 7.23 -2.49 18.09
C PHE A 703 6.49 -2.43 19.45
N GLY A 704 5.18 -2.30 19.43
CA GLY A 704 4.35 -2.23 20.64
C GLY A 704 3.61 -3.52 20.94
N ASN A 705 3.17 -3.68 22.21
CA ASN A 705 2.27 -4.73 22.63
C ASN A 705 0.84 -4.49 22.08
N GLU A 706 -0.01 -5.52 22.03
CA GLU A 706 -1.37 -5.39 21.48
C GLU A 706 -2.22 -4.33 22.22
N GLU A 707 -1.98 -4.13 23.50
CA GLU A 707 -2.71 -3.17 24.36
C GLU A 707 -2.27 -1.72 24.14
N ASN A 708 -0.96 -1.47 23.89
CA ASN A 708 -0.36 -0.11 23.89
C ASN A 708 0.21 0.32 22.52
N ARG A 709 -0.16 -0.36 21.46
CA ARG A 709 0.48 -0.20 20.14
C ARG A 709 0.34 1.23 19.54
N TRP A 710 -0.63 2.01 19.99
CA TRP A 710 -0.94 3.36 19.50
C TRP A 710 -0.95 4.43 20.60
N GLU A 711 -0.40 4.13 21.77
CA GLU A 711 -0.41 5.00 22.95
C GLU A 711 0.97 5.58 23.28
N GLY A 712 1.84 5.75 22.28
CA GLY A 712 3.12 6.43 22.47
C GLY A 712 2.95 7.89 22.92
N ARG A 713 3.95 8.46 23.60
CA ARG A 713 3.91 9.83 24.14
C ARG A 713 3.59 10.87 23.07
N ILE A 714 4.11 10.73 21.84
CA ILE A 714 3.78 11.63 20.72
C ILE A 714 2.29 11.56 20.35
N THR A 715 1.68 10.35 20.35
CA THR A 715 0.24 10.21 20.10
C THR A 715 -0.60 10.90 21.16
N VAL A 716 -0.19 10.78 22.43
CA VAL A 716 -0.86 11.45 23.54
C VAL A 716 -0.76 12.97 23.39
N ALA A 717 0.44 13.51 23.13
CA ALA A 717 0.65 14.92 22.86
C ALA A 717 -0.19 15.45 21.70
N CYS A 718 -0.32 14.69 20.61
CA CYS A 718 -1.18 15.04 19.49
C CYS A 718 -2.66 15.10 19.88
N ARG A 719 -3.13 14.14 20.68
CA ARG A 719 -4.53 14.11 21.16
C ARG A 719 -4.84 15.34 22.03
N GLU A 720 -3.95 15.69 22.90
CA GLU A 720 -4.10 16.87 23.77
C GLU A 720 -4.09 18.19 22.99
N ARG A 721 -3.23 18.31 21.98
CA ARG A 721 -3.07 19.54 21.18
C ARG A 721 -4.09 19.71 20.06
N TYR A 722 -4.51 18.62 19.42
CA TYR A 722 -5.35 18.67 18.22
C TYR A 722 -6.77 18.17 18.44
N GLY A 723 -7.06 17.54 19.59
CA GLY A 723 -8.36 16.95 19.89
C GLY A 723 -8.62 15.65 19.11
N ASP A 724 -9.77 15.05 19.34
CA ASP A 724 -10.17 13.77 18.72
C ASP A 724 -11.09 14.02 17.51
N VAL A 725 -10.50 14.43 16.38
CA VAL A 725 -11.24 14.77 15.16
C VAL A 725 -10.65 14.08 13.94
N THR A 726 -11.52 13.42 13.17
CA THR A 726 -11.12 12.82 11.90
C THR A 726 -11.14 13.85 10.78
N VAL A 727 -10.01 14.04 10.08
CA VAL A 727 -9.88 14.94 8.93
C VAL A 727 -9.45 14.15 7.71
N PRO A 728 -10.33 13.92 6.74
CA PRO A 728 -9.96 13.32 5.47
C PRO A 728 -9.06 14.25 4.64
N GLY A 729 -8.13 13.71 3.90
CA GLY A 729 -7.35 14.42 2.88
C GLY A 729 -5.92 14.79 3.24
N TYR A 730 -5.46 14.53 4.48
CA TYR A 730 -4.05 14.68 4.88
C TYR A 730 -3.54 13.46 5.63
N LEU A 731 -4.37 12.86 6.45
CA LEU A 731 -4.03 11.70 7.27
C LEU A 731 -5.05 10.60 6.98
N ASP A 732 -4.60 9.41 6.63
CA ASP A 732 -5.48 8.25 6.42
C ASP A 732 -6.27 7.89 7.67
N ALA A 733 -5.63 8.00 8.84
CA ALA A 733 -6.22 7.73 10.14
C ALA A 733 -6.94 8.94 10.78
N GLY A 734 -6.87 10.12 10.15
CA GLY A 734 -7.45 11.36 10.66
C GLY A 734 -6.60 12.08 11.70
N LEU A 735 -7.20 13.07 12.40
CA LEU A 735 -6.64 13.74 13.56
C LEU A 735 -7.31 13.23 14.84
N PRO A 736 -6.57 13.09 15.95
CA PRO A 736 -5.12 13.29 16.07
C PRO A 736 -4.35 12.19 15.32
N PRO A 737 -3.12 12.47 14.84
CA PRO A 737 -2.29 11.44 14.25
C PRO A 737 -2.04 10.33 15.27
N ARG A 738 -2.02 9.09 14.78
CA ARG A 738 -1.72 7.90 15.60
C ARG A 738 -0.40 7.32 15.15
N TYR A 739 0.58 7.36 16.02
CA TYR A 739 1.89 6.79 15.79
C TYR A 739 2.07 5.50 16.57
N GLY A 740 3.01 4.66 16.17
CA GLY A 740 3.37 3.46 16.90
C GLY A 740 3.99 3.75 18.26
N ALA A 741 4.25 2.72 19.02
CA ALA A 741 4.98 2.79 20.28
C ALA A 741 6.05 1.70 20.34
N GLY A 742 7.06 1.86 21.19
CA GLY A 742 8.10 0.86 21.46
C GLY A 742 9.35 0.98 20.58
N ALA A 743 9.30 1.60 19.39
CA ALA A 743 10.48 1.77 18.56
C ALA A 743 11.55 2.67 19.22
N GLY A 744 11.13 3.70 19.94
CA GLY A 744 12.04 4.57 20.68
C GLY A 744 12.90 3.81 21.68
N GLN A 745 12.33 2.85 22.40
CA GLN A 745 13.05 1.99 23.34
C GLN A 745 14.05 1.08 22.63
N VAL A 746 13.65 0.47 21.51
CA VAL A 746 14.53 -0.39 20.71
C VAL A 746 15.71 0.39 20.15
N VAL A 747 15.46 1.58 19.60
CA VAL A 747 16.51 2.44 19.03
C VAL A 747 17.46 2.94 20.13
N ALA A 748 16.96 3.30 21.31
CA ALA A 748 17.78 3.67 22.46
C ALA A 748 18.67 2.51 22.92
N ALA A 749 18.11 1.29 23.01
CA ALA A 749 18.87 0.08 23.35
C ALA A 749 19.96 -0.22 22.31
N MET A 750 19.65 -0.09 21.00
CA MET A 750 20.61 -0.29 19.93
C MET A 750 21.76 0.74 19.96
N ARG A 751 21.49 1.98 20.36
CA ARG A 751 22.53 2.96 20.57
C ARG A 751 23.44 2.58 21.75
N ALA A 752 22.86 2.09 22.84
CA ALA A 752 23.63 1.68 24.02
C ALA A 752 24.48 0.43 23.74
N ASN A 753 23.94 -0.57 23.06
CA ASN A 753 24.64 -1.81 22.68
C ASN A 753 24.05 -2.43 21.40
N PRO A 754 24.67 -2.20 20.23
CA PRO A 754 24.23 -2.80 18.97
C PRO A 754 24.21 -4.34 18.96
N ALA A 755 25.02 -5.00 19.82
CA ALA A 755 25.09 -6.47 19.90
C ALA A 755 23.79 -7.09 20.46
N ASP A 756 22.98 -6.33 21.19
CA ASP A 756 21.72 -6.80 21.77
C ASP A 756 20.57 -6.92 20.76
N LYS A 757 20.81 -6.63 19.50
CA LYS A 757 19.79 -6.67 18.45
C LYS A 757 19.01 -7.98 18.41
N GLY A 758 19.69 -9.11 18.61
CA GLY A 758 19.07 -10.43 18.64
C GLY A 758 18.02 -10.58 19.75
N ASN A 759 18.20 -9.90 20.90
CA ASN A 759 17.29 -9.98 22.03
C ASN A 759 15.93 -9.31 21.77
N TRP A 760 15.87 -8.38 20.80
CA TRP A 760 14.67 -7.66 20.41
C TRP A 760 13.91 -8.33 19.26
N VAL A 761 14.51 -9.33 18.62
CA VAL A 761 13.83 -10.04 17.52
C VAL A 761 12.75 -10.97 18.11
N THR A 762 11.53 -10.81 17.63
CA THR A 762 10.37 -11.60 18.03
C THR A 762 9.66 -12.15 16.79
N ASP A 763 8.64 -12.93 17.00
CA ASP A 763 7.79 -13.42 15.92
C ASP A 763 7.12 -12.29 15.08
N LEU A 764 6.93 -11.10 15.66
CA LEU A 764 6.33 -9.94 14.98
C LEU A 764 7.40 -8.96 14.49
N LEU A 765 8.50 -8.82 15.24
CA LEU A 765 9.57 -7.87 14.98
C LEU A 765 10.80 -8.60 14.44
N GLY A 766 11.05 -8.50 13.15
CA GLY A 766 12.22 -9.06 12.52
C GLY A 766 13.45 -8.14 12.62
N ALA A 767 14.65 -8.70 12.47
CA ALA A 767 15.90 -7.93 12.43
C ALA A 767 15.89 -6.79 11.39
N GLY A 768 15.23 -7.03 10.24
CA GLY A 768 15.05 -6.01 9.19
C GLY A 768 14.10 -4.89 9.58
N ASP A 769 13.16 -5.10 10.49
CA ASP A 769 12.30 -4.05 11.01
C ASP A 769 13.09 -3.11 11.95
N ILE A 770 14.01 -3.67 12.75
CA ILE A 770 14.91 -2.91 13.62
C ILE A 770 15.88 -2.07 12.78
N ASP A 771 16.50 -2.68 11.74
CA ASP A 771 17.37 -1.93 10.82
C ASP A 771 16.62 -0.79 10.14
N ARG A 772 15.41 -1.05 9.68
CA ARG A 772 14.56 -0.05 9.05
C ARG A 772 14.25 1.09 10.03
N ALA A 773 13.84 0.79 11.27
CA ALA A 773 13.56 1.82 12.27
C ALA A 773 14.79 2.68 12.58
N LEU A 774 15.97 2.06 12.70
CA LEU A 774 17.23 2.80 12.89
C LEU A 774 17.54 3.72 11.70
N ILE A 775 17.39 3.23 10.48
CA ILE A 775 17.64 4.00 9.26
C ILE A 775 16.66 5.19 9.16
N GLU A 776 15.37 4.96 9.37
CA GLU A 776 14.32 5.97 9.26
C GLU A 776 14.43 7.01 10.37
N TRP A 777 14.71 6.58 11.60
CA TRP A 777 15.02 7.47 12.72
C TRP A 777 16.22 8.37 12.41
N ARG A 778 17.35 7.81 11.96
CA ARG A 778 18.53 8.61 11.60
C ARG A 778 18.27 9.56 10.43
N SER A 779 17.47 9.11 9.45
CA SER A 779 17.02 9.95 8.33
C SER A 779 16.24 11.16 8.85
N LEU A 780 15.33 10.94 9.81
CA LEU A 780 14.55 12.01 10.45
C LEU A 780 15.45 12.96 11.26
N LEU A 781 16.39 12.42 12.06
CA LEU A 781 17.36 13.25 12.80
C LEU A 781 18.20 14.12 11.86
N ARG A 782 18.63 13.56 10.71
CA ARG A 782 19.36 14.34 9.69
C ARG A 782 18.49 15.46 9.12
N GLN A 783 17.23 15.17 8.84
CA GLN A 783 16.27 16.17 8.36
C GLN A 783 16.06 17.29 9.40
N ILE A 784 15.94 16.96 10.69
CA ILE A 784 15.85 17.92 11.78
C ILE A 784 17.11 18.80 11.82
N THR A 785 18.31 18.20 11.77
CA THR A 785 19.58 18.92 11.84
C THR A 785 19.79 19.89 10.66
N HIS A 786 19.28 19.55 9.46
CA HIS A 786 19.40 20.38 8.26
C HIS A 786 18.21 21.34 8.06
N SER A 787 17.18 21.23 8.89
CA SER A 787 16.05 22.16 8.84
C SER A 787 16.45 23.55 9.35
N PRO A 788 15.81 24.63 8.87
CA PRO A 788 16.08 25.98 9.33
C PRO A 788 15.92 26.13 10.85
N GLU A 789 16.73 26.97 11.44
CA GLU A 789 16.52 27.37 12.85
C GLU A 789 15.22 28.16 12.98
N LEU A 790 14.53 27.96 14.08
CA LEU A 790 13.33 28.69 14.46
C LEU A 790 13.61 29.40 15.79
N ASP A 791 12.94 30.49 16.02
CA ASP A 791 12.95 31.17 17.31
C ASP A 791 12.11 30.39 18.35
N TRP A 792 12.54 29.14 18.60
CA TRP A 792 11.92 28.17 19.50
C TRP A 792 13.00 27.34 20.21
N ALA A 793 13.24 27.65 21.47
CA ALA A 793 14.35 27.06 22.25
C ALA A 793 14.36 25.53 22.20
N ARG A 794 13.22 24.88 22.37
CA ARG A 794 13.11 23.41 22.31
C ARG A 794 13.40 22.82 20.92
N TRP A 795 13.12 23.56 19.84
CA TRP A 795 13.51 23.17 18.48
C TRP A 795 15.03 23.19 18.32
N VAL A 796 15.68 24.26 18.76
CA VAL A 796 17.14 24.41 18.69
C VAL A 796 17.83 23.33 19.54
N GLU A 797 17.27 23.04 20.72
CA GLU A 797 17.76 21.97 21.57
C GLU A 797 17.65 20.60 20.90
N LEU A 798 16.50 20.31 20.26
CA LEU A 798 16.28 19.07 19.49
C LEU A 798 17.28 18.93 18.34
N GLN A 799 17.55 20.03 17.60
CA GLN A 799 18.57 20.04 16.55
C GLN A 799 19.97 19.67 17.07
N LYS A 800 20.35 20.22 18.22
CA LYS A 800 21.64 19.89 18.87
C LYS A 800 21.73 18.42 19.28
N TYR A 801 20.70 17.90 19.98
CA TYR A 801 20.64 16.48 20.35
C TYR A 801 20.69 15.57 19.11
N ALA A 802 19.93 15.88 18.06
CA ALA A 802 19.94 15.14 16.81
C ALA A 802 21.33 15.13 16.17
N GLY A 803 22.02 16.27 16.12
CA GLY A 803 23.38 16.39 15.60
C GLY A 803 24.38 15.55 16.39
N THR A 804 24.34 15.61 17.73
CA THR A 804 25.18 14.79 18.59
C THR A 804 25.00 13.29 18.32
N ILE A 805 23.76 12.81 18.26
CA ILE A 805 23.48 11.40 18.01
C ILE A 805 23.97 10.97 16.63
N LEU A 806 23.78 11.80 15.61
CA LEU A 806 24.26 11.49 14.26
C LEU A 806 25.77 11.37 14.17
N ALA A 807 26.51 12.19 14.95
CA ALA A 807 27.96 12.13 15.02
C ALA A 807 28.48 10.89 15.78
N GLU A 808 27.73 10.42 16.77
CA GLU A 808 28.12 9.28 17.63
C GLU A 808 27.64 7.92 17.07
N THR A 809 26.75 7.90 16.11
CA THR A 809 26.13 6.66 15.60
C THR A 809 26.37 6.51 14.10
N GLU A 810 26.53 5.27 13.63
CA GLU A 810 26.58 4.94 12.22
C GLU A 810 25.24 4.39 11.74
N SER A 811 24.90 4.65 10.47
CA SER A 811 23.76 3.96 9.83
C SER A 811 24.07 2.46 9.75
N PRO A 812 23.09 1.56 9.92
CA PRO A 812 23.28 0.16 9.58
C PRO A 812 23.71 0.07 8.10
N THR A 813 25.02 -0.04 7.88
CA THR A 813 25.60 0.22 6.57
C THR A 813 25.45 -0.95 5.63
N LEU A 814 25.25 -0.62 4.38
CA LEU A 814 25.21 -1.46 3.20
C LEU A 814 26.63 -1.79 2.66
N SER A 815 27.68 -1.30 3.32
CA SER A 815 29.07 -1.51 2.94
C SER A 815 29.59 -2.86 3.46
N GLY A 816 30.36 -3.55 2.63
CA GLY A 816 31.01 -4.81 3.02
C GLY A 816 30.16 -6.06 2.83
N LEU A 817 29.13 -6.02 1.96
CA LEU A 817 28.40 -7.22 1.57
C LEU A 817 29.34 -8.27 0.98
N PRO A 818 29.18 -9.56 1.35
CA PRO A 818 30.07 -10.60 0.86
C PRO A 818 29.89 -10.79 -0.65
N PRO A 819 30.99 -10.83 -1.43
CA PRO A 819 30.90 -11.19 -2.82
C PRO A 819 30.53 -12.68 -2.96
N LEU A 820 29.99 -13.05 -4.11
CA LEU A 820 29.76 -14.45 -4.43
C LEU A 820 31.10 -15.17 -4.59
N GLU A 821 31.21 -16.33 -3.98
CA GLU A 821 32.36 -17.25 -4.15
C GLU A 821 32.42 -17.77 -5.59
N HIS A 822 33.57 -18.20 -6.04
CA HIS A 822 33.77 -18.66 -7.42
C HIS A 822 32.75 -19.76 -7.81
N HIS A 823 32.52 -20.74 -6.94
CA HIS A 823 31.55 -21.82 -7.18
C HIS A 823 30.08 -21.40 -7.16
N GLN A 824 29.78 -20.18 -6.65
CA GLN A 824 28.44 -19.61 -6.63
C GLN A 824 28.15 -18.73 -7.87
N ARG A 825 29.15 -18.41 -8.69
CA ARG A 825 29.00 -17.55 -9.87
C ARG A 825 28.41 -18.29 -11.07
N GLY A 826 28.65 -19.61 -11.15
CA GLY A 826 28.09 -20.47 -12.19
C GLY A 826 26.63 -20.82 -11.88
N ARG A 827 25.78 -20.86 -12.91
CA ARG A 827 24.42 -21.32 -12.77
C ARG A 827 24.33 -22.82 -12.48
N VAL A 828 23.42 -23.22 -11.61
CA VAL A 828 23.12 -24.63 -11.35
C VAL A 828 21.96 -25.13 -12.20
N ASP A 829 21.94 -26.41 -12.48
CA ASP A 829 20.76 -27.03 -13.07
C ASP A 829 19.60 -27.04 -12.06
N HIS A 830 18.49 -26.47 -12.45
CA HIS A 830 17.27 -26.42 -11.63
C HIS A 830 16.35 -27.62 -11.88
N TYR A 831 16.64 -28.44 -12.89
CA TYR A 831 15.89 -29.65 -13.18
C TYR A 831 16.03 -30.66 -12.04
N LEU A 832 14.90 -31.12 -11.54
CA LEU A 832 14.87 -32.07 -10.44
C LEU A 832 14.58 -33.47 -10.97
N ARG A 833 15.62 -34.33 -11.04
CA ARG A 833 15.43 -35.74 -11.37
C ARG A 833 14.86 -36.47 -10.15
N LEU A 834 13.59 -36.76 -10.19
CA LEU A 834 12.92 -37.60 -9.20
C LEU A 834 13.04 -39.07 -9.72
N LYS A 835 13.50 -39.96 -8.86
CA LYS A 835 13.48 -41.40 -9.21
C LYS A 835 12.01 -41.81 -9.33
N SER A 836 11.59 -42.25 -10.52
CA SER A 836 10.32 -42.97 -10.69
C SER A 836 10.46 -44.33 -10.02
N TYR A 837 9.68 -44.61 -9.02
CA TYR A 837 9.47 -45.95 -8.50
C TYR A 837 8.37 -46.63 -9.29
#